data_594a16c196b47bf3ea8bc094232170d2
#
_entry.id   594a16c196b47bf3ea8bc094232170d2
#
_cell.length_a   1.000
_cell.length_b   1.000
_cell.length_c   1.000
_cell.angle_alpha   90.00
_cell.angle_beta   90.00
_cell.angle_gamma   90.00
#
_symmetry.space_group_name_H-M   'P 1'
#
loop_
_entity.id
_entity.type
_entity.pdbx_description
1 polymer ?
#
loop_
_entity_poly.entity_id
_entity_poly.type
_entity_poly.pdbx_seq_one_letter_code
_entity_poly.pdbx_strand_id
1 'polypeptide(L)'
;MQSLLCSSPGLSNVLDDPKSAGVATFVIQEEFDRFTGYWWCPTASTEGSEDLKTLRILYEEVDESEVEIIHVPSPALEERKTDSYRYPRTGSKNPKITLKLAEFKTDSKGKIVCAQDKELVQPFAALFPTVEYIARAGWTRDGKYAWAMFLDRPQQRLQLILLPPALFIPVPENEEQRAEFAKTVPENVQPFVIYEETTDVWINVHDIFYPFIQPEGEEEELCFIRANECKTGFCHLYRVTAVLKQGSYDWVQPYVHSEDDFKCPIKEEIALTGGEWEVLARHGSKIWVNEATKLVYFQGTKDTPLEHHLYVVSYESPGEIVRLTTPGFSHSCSMSQNFDMFISHYSSVSTPPCVHVYKLSGSDDDPLHKQPKFWASMMEAASCPPDYIPPEIFHFRTQSDVELYGMVYKPHDVQPGKKHPTVLFVYGGPQVQLVNNSFKGIKYLRLNTLASLGYAVVVIDGRGSCQRGLKFEGALKNQMGQVEIEDQVEGLHYVAEKYGFIDLSRVAIHGWSYGGFLSLMGLICKPNVFKIAIAGAPVTVWMAYDTGYTERYMDIPENNQQGYEAGSVALHVEKLPNEPNRLLILHGFLDENVHFFHTNFLVSQLIRAGKPYQLQIYPNERHSIRCPESGEHYEITLLHFLQEYL
;
A
#
# COMPACT_ATOMS: atom_id res chain seq x y z
N MET A 1 5.73 -1.27 -32.08
CA MET A 1 5.50 -0.81 -30.70
C MET A 1 6.46 -1.49 -29.72
N GLN A 2 6.54 -2.82 -29.70
CA GLN A 2 7.50 -3.51 -28.83
C GLN A 2 8.98 -3.10 -29.01
N SER A 3 9.40 -2.72 -30.21
CA SER A 3 10.78 -2.34 -30.49
C SER A 3 11.17 -0.92 -30.09
N LEU A 4 10.23 -0.06 -29.73
CA LEU A 4 10.48 1.33 -29.28
C LEU A 4 10.38 1.50 -27.76
N LEU A 5 9.58 0.66 -27.10
CA LEU A 5 9.35 0.74 -25.66
C LEU A 5 9.92 -0.49 -24.90
N CYS A 6 10.43 -1.48 -25.62
CA CYS A 6 10.88 -2.72 -25.04
C CYS A 6 12.21 -3.14 -25.62
N SER A 7 13.27 -2.78 -24.98
CA SER A 7 14.49 -3.58 -24.98
C SER A 7 14.43 -4.69 -23.92
N SER A 8 13.28 -4.89 -23.27
CA SER A 8 13.11 -6.01 -22.33
C SER A 8 12.84 -7.28 -23.11
N PRO A 9 13.78 -8.19 -23.26
CA PRO A 9 13.47 -9.57 -23.53
C PRO A 9 12.58 -10.05 -22.37
N GLY A 10 11.59 -10.86 -22.67
CA GLY A 10 10.80 -11.47 -21.62
C GLY A 10 11.68 -12.09 -20.54
N LEU A 11 11.21 -12.15 -19.34
CA LEU A 11 11.73 -12.68 -18.05
C LEU A 11 12.99 -13.59 -18.03
N SER A 12 13.61 -13.89 -19.14
CA SER A 12 14.69 -14.87 -19.26
C SER A 12 16.12 -14.32 -19.07
N ASN A 13 16.33 -12.99 -19.00
CA ASN A 13 17.69 -12.45 -18.98
C ASN A 13 17.86 -11.22 -18.06
N VAL A 14 17.32 -11.26 -16.85
CA VAL A 14 17.56 -10.26 -15.79
C VAL A 14 19.06 -10.03 -15.52
N LEU A 15 19.90 -11.01 -15.83
CA LEU A 15 21.35 -10.93 -15.65
C LEU A 15 22.04 -10.17 -16.79
N ASP A 16 21.52 -10.32 -18.02
CA ASP A 16 22.17 -9.79 -19.22
C ASP A 16 21.71 -8.38 -19.61
N ASP A 17 20.46 -8.01 -19.24
CA ASP A 17 19.93 -6.66 -19.48
C ASP A 17 19.25 -6.12 -18.22
N PRO A 18 19.98 -5.31 -17.41
CA PRO A 18 19.45 -4.74 -16.17
C PRO A 18 18.54 -3.53 -16.40
N LYS A 19 18.30 -3.13 -17.65
CA LYS A 19 17.47 -1.97 -17.97
C LYS A 19 16.09 -2.40 -18.44
N SER A 20 15.08 -1.68 -17.98
CA SER A 20 13.70 -1.88 -18.40
C SER A 20 13.01 -0.55 -18.66
N ALA A 21 11.95 -0.57 -19.51
CA ALA A 21 11.17 0.61 -19.85
C ALA A 21 9.68 0.27 -19.77
N GLY A 22 8.91 1.14 -19.11
CA GLY A 22 7.47 1.00 -18.99
C GLY A 22 7.00 -0.09 -18.02
N VAL A 23 7.90 -0.61 -17.20
CA VAL A 23 7.63 -1.66 -16.19
C VAL A 23 8.09 -1.15 -14.83
N ALA A 24 7.23 -1.21 -13.82
CA ALA A 24 7.58 -0.85 -12.46
C ALA A 24 8.54 -1.88 -11.84
N THR A 25 9.46 -1.43 -10.99
CA THR A 25 10.39 -2.29 -10.25
C THR A 25 9.66 -3.12 -9.20
N PHE A 26 10.32 -4.16 -8.66
CA PHE A 26 9.77 -4.97 -7.56
C PHE A 26 9.30 -4.09 -6.40
N VAL A 27 10.14 -3.19 -5.90
CA VAL A 27 9.81 -2.33 -4.76
C VAL A 27 8.60 -1.43 -5.05
N ILE A 28 8.49 -0.89 -6.27
CA ILE A 28 7.35 -0.06 -6.66
C ILE A 28 6.07 -0.88 -6.77
N GLN A 29 6.15 -2.12 -7.25
CA GLN A 29 4.99 -3.01 -7.32
C GLN A 29 4.53 -3.44 -5.93
N GLU A 30 5.43 -3.92 -5.10
CA GLU A 30 5.12 -4.49 -3.79
C GLU A 30 4.78 -3.41 -2.75
N GLU A 31 5.59 -2.34 -2.67
CA GLU A 31 5.54 -1.40 -1.56
C GLU A 31 4.75 -0.11 -1.85
N PHE A 32 4.49 0.16 -3.13
CA PHE A 32 3.74 1.33 -3.57
C PHE A 32 2.48 1.00 -4.37
N ASP A 33 2.17 -0.29 -4.58
CA ASP A 33 0.97 -0.77 -5.28
C ASP A 33 0.80 -0.16 -6.67
N ARG A 34 1.92 0.01 -7.40
CA ARG A 34 1.95 0.51 -8.77
C ARG A 34 2.58 -0.52 -9.72
N PHE A 35 1.78 -1.04 -10.64
CA PHE A 35 2.15 -2.14 -11.56
C PHE A 35 2.49 -1.68 -12.97
N THR A 36 2.17 -0.42 -13.32
CA THR A 36 2.46 0.15 -14.64
C THR A 36 3.57 1.18 -14.56
N GLY A 37 4.42 1.21 -15.59
CA GLY A 37 5.49 2.19 -15.74
C GLY A 37 5.29 3.11 -16.95
N TYR A 38 4.09 3.16 -17.56
CA TYR A 38 3.81 4.03 -18.70
C TYR A 38 2.40 4.61 -18.66
N TRP A 39 2.23 5.81 -19.21
CA TRP A 39 0.98 6.56 -19.16
C TRP A 39 0.71 7.26 -20.49
N TRP A 40 -0.44 6.97 -21.08
CA TRP A 40 -0.87 7.61 -22.30
C TRP A 40 -1.35 9.04 -22.03
N CYS A 41 -0.89 9.99 -22.86
CA CYS A 41 -1.47 11.33 -22.88
C CYS A 41 -2.94 11.24 -23.36
N PRO A 42 -3.90 11.81 -22.61
CA PRO A 42 -5.33 11.68 -22.94
C PRO A 42 -5.72 12.44 -24.21
N THR A 43 -4.90 13.38 -24.67
CA THR A 43 -5.15 14.22 -25.82
C THR A 43 -4.12 13.99 -26.92
N ALA A 44 -4.57 14.04 -28.17
CA ALA A 44 -3.69 14.07 -29.31
C ALA A 44 -3.55 15.54 -29.79
N SER A 45 -2.35 15.99 -30.10
CA SER A 45 -2.13 17.31 -30.69
C SER A 45 -2.06 17.22 -32.22
N THR A 46 -2.65 18.18 -32.89
CA THR A 46 -2.53 18.36 -34.35
C THR A 46 -1.59 19.53 -34.59
N GLU A 47 -0.33 19.26 -34.86
CA GLU A 47 0.67 20.28 -35.21
C GLU A 47 0.89 20.29 -36.72
N GLY A 48 0.61 21.42 -37.37
CA GLY A 48 1.13 21.78 -38.71
C GLY A 48 0.46 21.21 -39.94
N SER A 49 -0.30 20.15 -39.89
CA SER A 49 -1.17 19.67 -40.96
C SER A 49 -2.36 18.90 -40.38
N GLU A 50 -3.55 19.11 -40.95
CA GLU A 50 -4.80 18.44 -40.49
C GLU A 50 -4.77 16.91 -40.58
N ASP A 51 -3.76 16.34 -41.26
CA ASP A 51 -3.64 14.91 -41.53
C ASP A 51 -2.78 14.11 -40.52
N LEU A 52 -2.02 14.77 -39.64
CA LEU A 52 -1.14 14.08 -38.68
C LEU A 52 -1.55 14.37 -37.24
N LYS A 53 -1.73 13.29 -36.47
CA LYS A 53 -1.95 13.37 -35.02
C LYS A 53 -0.69 12.95 -34.26
N THR A 54 -0.27 13.79 -33.32
CA THR A 54 0.82 13.50 -32.41
C THR A 54 0.25 12.89 -31.13
N LEU A 55 0.72 11.69 -30.79
CA LEU A 55 0.39 10.94 -29.58
C LEU A 55 1.62 10.86 -28.69
N ARG A 56 1.42 10.83 -27.38
CA ARG A 56 2.50 10.81 -26.40
C ARG A 56 2.28 9.72 -25.35
N ILE A 57 3.39 9.09 -24.94
CA ILE A 57 3.44 8.17 -23.80
C ILE A 57 4.55 8.68 -22.87
N LEU A 58 4.19 9.05 -21.65
CA LEU A 58 5.16 9.18 -20.57
C LEU A 58 5.53 7.77 -20.10
N TYR A 59 6.81 7.47 -19.87
CA TYR A 59 7.21 6.19 -19.32
C TYR A 59 8.42 6.32 -18.42
N GLU A 60 8.52 5.37 -17.51
CA GLU A 60 9.65 5.18 -16.61
C GLU A 60 10.69 4.28 -17.28
N GLU A 61 11.94 4.71 -17.30
CA GLU A 61 13.09 3.85 -17.58
C GLU A 61 13.84 3.58 -16.29
N VAL A 62 14.16 2.32 -16.07
CA VAL A 62 14.79 1.83 -14.84
C VAL A 62 16.10 1.17 -15.18
N ASP A 63 17.16 1.48 -14.42
CA ASP A 63 18.45 0.81 -14.46
C ASP A 63 18.72 0.11 -13.12
N GLU A 64 18.65 -1.22 -13.13
CA GLU A 64 18.88 -2.09 -11.97
C GLU A 64 20.29 -2.70 -11.94
N SER A 65 21.25 -2.15 -12.71
CA SER A 65 22.62 -2.69 -12.83
C SER A 65 23.36 -2.78 -11.49
N GLU A 66 23.04 -1.87 -10.55
CA GLU A 66 23.65 -1.83 -9.22
C GLU A 66 22.79 -2.50 -8.14
N VAL A 67 21.60 -3.02 -8.49
CA VAL A 67 20.71 -3.69 -7.55
C VAL A 67 21.17 -5.12 -7.31
N GLU A 68 21.13 -5.55 -6.05
CA GLU A 68 21.50 -6.90 -5.62
C GLU A 68 20.63 -7.97 -6.31
N ILE A 69 21.26 -9.08 -6.69
CA ILE A 69 20.56 -10.22 -7.31
C ILE A 69 20.38 -11.30 -6.27
N ILE A 70 19.15 -11.78 -6.15
CA ILE A 70 18.81 -12.96 -5.38
C ILE A 70 18.45 -14.13 -6.30
N HIS A 71 18.69 -15.34 -5.84
CA HIS A 71 18.42 -16.57 -6.57
C HIS A 71 17.42 -17.44 -5.83
N VAL A 72 16.35 -17.81 -6.51
CA VAL A 72 15.31 -18.72 -6.00
C VAL A 72 15.32 -19.99 -6.86
N PRO A 73 15.37 -21.20 -6.27
CA PRO A 73 15.33 -22.44 -7.05
C PRO A 73 14.08 -22.51 -7.91
N SER A 74 14.23 -22.81 -9.21
CA SER A 74 13.06 -23.00 -10.08
C SER A 74 12.33 -24.29 -9.74
N PRO A 75 10.99 -24.28 -9.65
CA PRO A 75 10.20 -25.51 -9.44
C PRO A 75 10.12 -26.39 -10.69
N ALA A 76 10.53 -25.90 -11.85
CA ALA A 76 10.44 -26.61 -13.11
C ALA A 76 11.51 -27.70 -13.22
N LEU A 77 11.08 -28.99 -13.12
CA LEU A 77 11.97 -30.15 -13.22
C LEU A 77 12.72 -30.24 -14.54
N GLU A 78 12.14 -29.71 -15.62
CA GLU A 78 12.71 -29.84 -16.98
C GLU A 78 13.79 -28.81 -17.28
N GLU A 79 13.80 -27.66 -16.63
CA GLU A 79 14.69 -26.56 -17.00
C GLU A 79 15.96 -26.48 -16.16
N ARG A 80 16.02 -27.06 -14.97
CA ARG A 80 17.16 -26.97 -14.02
C ARG A 80 17.72 -25.57 -13.84
N LYS A 81 16.85 -24.55 -13.96
CA LYS A 81 17.22 -23.13 -13.87
C LYS A 81 16.91 -22.61 -12.46
N THR A 82 17.66 -21.61 -12.08
CA THR A 82 17.40 -20.81 -10.90
C THR A 82 16.76 -19.52 -11.37
N ASP A 83 15.63 -19.16 -10.80
CA ASP A 83 15.03 -17.84 -11.05
C ASP A 83 15.87 -16.79 -10.35
N SER A 84 16.23 -15.73 -11.07
CA SER A 84 17.03 -14.64 -10.54
C SER A 84 16.22 -13.36 -10.55
N TYR A 85 16.19 -12.65 -9.41
CA TYR A 85 15.47 -11.42 -9.26
C TYR A 85 16.39 -10.32 -8.76
N ARG A 86 16.17 -9.11 -9.24
CA ARG A 86 16.79 -7.93 -8.65
C ARG A 86 15.98 -7.46 -7.48
N TYR A 87 16.60 -7.47 -6.31
CA TYR A 87 15.92 -7.21 -5.04
C TYR A 87 16.80 -6.34 -4.15
N PRO A 88 16.44 -5.06 -3.95
CA PRO A 88 17.25 -4.17 -3.12
C PRO A 88 16.98 -4.45 -1.64
N ARG A 89 17.90 -5.11 -0.96
CA ARG A 89 17.83 -5.30 0.49
C ARG A 89 18.13 -3.99 1.21
N THR A 90 17.56 -3.86 2.39
CA THR A 90 17.76 -2.72 3.29
C THR A 90 19.24 -2.30 3.36
N GLY A 91 19.50 -1.00 3.17
CA GLY A 91 20.85 -0.42 3.13
C GLY A 91 21.57 -0.56 1.78
N SER A 92 21.06 -1.37 0.84
CA SER A 92 21.65 -1.50 -0.49
C SER A 92 21.14 -0.41 -1.45
N LYS A 93 21.66 -0.44 -2.68
CA LYS A 93 21.25 0.50 -3.72
C LYS A 93 19.89 0.13 -4.31
N ASN A 94 19.05 1.13 -4.46
CA ASN A 94 17.81 1.05 -5.24
C ASN A 94 18.07 1.16 -6.75
N PRO A 95 17.11 0.76 -7.59
CA PRO A 95 17.12 1.03 -9.02
C PRO A 95 17.27 2.54 -9.31
N LYS A 96 18.06 2.89 -10.31
CA LYS A 96 18.09 4.26 -10.85
C LYS A 96 16.91 4.45 -11.79
N ILE A 97 16.16 5.51 -11.56
CA ILE A 97 14.93 5.80 -12.29
C ILE A 97 15.05 7.09 -13.10
N THR A 98 14.35 7.16 -14.21
CA THR A 98 14.15 8.38 -14.98
C THR A 98 12.80 8.37 -15.69
N LEU A 99 12.29 9.55 -16.01
CA LEU A 99 11.09 9.70 -16.82
C LEU A 99 11.48 10.10 -18.25
N LYS A 100 10.88 9.41 -19.22
CA LYS A 100 11.05 9.63 -20.65
C LYS A 100 9.69 9.82 -21.33
N LEU A 101 9.75 10.33 -22.55
CA LEU A 101 8.57 10.60 -23.36
C LEU A 101 8.73 9.96 -24.73
N ALA A 102 7.86 9.02 -25.08
CA ALA A 102 7.74 8.55 -26.46
C ALA A 102 6.69 9.37 -27.20
N GLU A 103 7.10 10.01 -28.29
CA GLU A 103 6.23 10.78 -29.17
C GLU A 103 6.15 10.12 -30.53
N PHE A 104 4.96 9.94 -31.06
CA PHE A 104 4.79 9.37 -32.38
C PHE A 104 3.62 10.03 -33.13
N LYS A 105 3.80 10.13 -34.44
CA LYS A 105 2.81 10.73 -35.36
C LYS A 105 2.11 9.62 -36.12
N THR A 106 0.78 9.76 -36.21
CA THR A 106 -0.07 8.86 -36.99
C THR A 106 -0.77 9.62 -38.12
N ASP A 107 -0.91 8.95 -39.26
CA ASP A 107 -1.73 9.45 -40.35
C ASP A 107 -3.22 9.32 -40.06
N SER A 108 -4.06 9.81 -40.97
CA SER A 108 -5.53 9.74 -40.87
C SER A 108 -6.08 8.31 -40.80
N LYS A 109 -5.29 7.30 -41.15
CA LYS A 109 -5.64 5.87 -41.05
C LYS A 109 -5.11 5.21 -39.74
N GLY A 110 -4.47 6.01 -38.87
CA GLY A 110 -3.88 5.51 -37.62
C GLY A 110 -2.54 4.80 -37.78
N LYS A 111 -1.90 4.86 -38.97
CA LYS A 111 -0.58 4.29 -39.19
C LYS A 111 0.49 5.23 -38.64
N ILE A 112 1.44 4.66 -37.86
CA ILE A 112 2.59 5.40 -37.34
C ILE A 112 3.51 5.75 -38.51
N VAL A 113 3.76 7.04 -38.70
CA VAL A 113 4.64 7.59 -39.76
C VAL A 113 5.97 8.07 -39.21
N CYS A 114 6.03 8.43 -37.92
CA CYS A 114 7.23 8.84 -37.22
C CYS A 114 7.11 8.44 -35.75
N ALA A 115 8.21 8.04 -35.16
CA ALA A 115 8.31 7.80 -33.71
C ALA A 115 9.65 8.35 -33.22
N GLN A 116 9.63 9.03 -32.08
CA GLN A 116 10.80 9.63 -31.46
C GLN A 116 10.76 9.41 -29.96
N ASP A 117 11.88 8.98 -29.43
CA ASP A 117 12.10 8.87 -28.01
C ASP A 117 12.76 10.14 -27.49
N LYS A 118 12.30 10.62 -26.32
CA LYS A 118 12.73 11.88 -25.72
C LYS A 118 13.05 11.67 -24.24
N GLU A 119 14.01 12.44 -23.75
CA GLU A 119 14.38 12.48 -22.33
C GLU A 119 14.36 13.92 -21.82
N LEU A 120 14.40 14.11 -20.51
CA LEU A 120 14.48 15.44 -19.91
C LEU A 120 15.72 16.20 -20.42
N VAL A 121 15.57 17.50 -20.61
CA VAL A 121 16.64 18.39 -21.12
C VAL A 121 17.92 18.33 -20.27
N GLN A 122 17.77 18.13 -18.97
CA GLN A 122 18.86 17.81 -18.03
C GLN A 122 18.63 16.43 -17.44
N PRO A 123 19.68 15.71 -16.98
CA PRO A 123 19.54 14.42 -16.33
C PRO A 123 18.56 14.48 -15.16
N PHE A 124 17.72 13.44 -15.01
CA PHE A 124 16.70 13.35 -13.94
C PHE A 124 17.29 13.63 -12.55
N ALA A 125 18.43 12.98 -12.22
CA ALA A 125 19.11 13.16 -10.95
C ALA A 125 19.73 14.57 -10.75
N ALA A 126 19.92 15.35 -11.80
CA ALA A 126 20.37 16.73 -11.69
C ALA A 126 19.20 17.69 -11.38
N LEU A 127 18.03 17.40 -11.97
CA LEU A 127 16.80 18.18 -11.69
C LEU A 127 16.18 17.85 -10.34
N PHE A 128 16.26 16.57 -9.94
CA PHE A 128 15.60 16.02 -8.75
C PHE A 128 16.56 15.16 -7.92
N PRO A 129 17.61 15.75 -7.31
CA PRO A 129 18.70 14.99 -6.66
C PRO A 129 18.26 14.24 -5.38
N THR A 130 17.16 14.63 -4.75
CA THR A 130 16.66 13.96 -3.52
C THR A 130 15.67 12.85 -3.82
N VAL A 131 15.23 12.68 -5.06
CA VAL A 131 14.20 11.71 -5.43
C VAL A 131 14.78 10.31 -5.55
N GLU A 132 14.17 9.39 -4.81
CA GLU A 132 14.48 7.96 -4.85
C GLU A 132 13.38 7.15 -5.52
N TYR A 133 12.11 7.54 -5.35
CA TYR A 133 10.96 6.78 -5.85
C TYR A 133 10.01 7.67 -6.67
N ILE A 134 9.56 7.15 -7.82
CA ILE A 134 8.41 7.66 -8.55
C ILE A 134 7.19 6.85 -8.07
N ALA A 135 6.48 7.37 -7.08
CA ALA A 135 5.36 6.64 -6.49
C ALA A 135 4.15 6.58 -7.43
N ARG A 136 3.82 7.68 -8.08
CA ARG A 136 2.72 7.81 -9.06
C ARG A 136 3.14 8.73 -10.19
N ALA A 137 2.56 8.53 -11.38
CA ALA A 137 2.69 9.47 -12.49
C ALA A 137 1.48 9.38 -13.42
N GLY A 138 1.34 10.35 -14.29
CA GLY A 138 0.24 10.43 -15.25
C GLY A 138 0.24 11.72 -16.04
N TRP A 139 -0.93 12.08 -16.54
CA TRP A 139 -1.15 13.31 -17.31
C TRP A 139 -2.30 14.13 -16.71
N THR A 140 -2.21 15.45 -16.84
CA THR A 140 -3.39 16.31 -16.64
C THR A 140 -4.45 15.96 -17.67
N ARG A 141 -5.71 16.19 -17.35
CA ARG A 141 -6.86 15.79 -18.21
C ARG A 141 -6.87 16.44 -19.58
N ASP A 142 -6.28 17.63 -19.69
CA ASP A 142 -6.09 18.38 -20.94
C ASP A 142 -4.81 17.96 -21.70
N GLY A 143 -3.98 17.11 -21.11
CA GLY A 143 -2.71 16.66 -21.70
C GLY A 143 -1.62 17.74 -21.76
N LYS A 144 -1.80 18.89 -21.10
CA LYS A 144 -0.81 19.98 -21.10
C LYS A 144 0.45 19.61 -20.32
N TYR A 145 0.32 18.85 -19.24
CA TYR A 145 1.42 18.45 -18.36
C TYR A 145 1.41 16.94 -18.09
N ALA A 146 2.60 16.35 -18.11
CA ALA A 146 2.82 15.13 -17.34
C ALA A 146 2.94 15.52 -15.85
N TRP A 147 2.49 14.66 -14.94
CA TRP A 147 2.67 14.86 -13.51
C TRP A 147 3.28 13.63 -12.87
N ALA A 148 3.96 13.83 -11.74
CA ALA A 148 4.51 12.74 -10.94
C ALA A 148 4.50 13.07 -9.45
N MET A 149 4.40 12.03 -8.62
CA MET A 149 4.62 12.07 -7.18
C MET A 149 5.98 11.45 -6.87
N PHE A 150 6.91 12.26 -6.42
CA PHE A 150 8.25 11.88 -6.07
C PHE A 150 8.43 11.76 -4.58
N LEU A 151 9.13 10.73 -4.14
CA LEU A 151 9.51 10.52 -2.75
C LEU A 151 11.03 10.47 -2.60
N ASP A 152 11.51 10.98 -1.49
CA ASP A 152 12.87 10.77 -1.01
C ASP A 152 13.05 9.33 -0.46
N ARG A 153 14.28 8.91 -0.22
CA ARG A 153 14.58 7.57 0.29
C ARG A 153 14.02 7.31 1.70
N PRO A 154 14.07 8.26 2.66
CA PRO A 154 13.41 8.08 3.96
C PRO A 154 11.89 8.06 3.90
N GLN A 155 11.30 8.39 2.73
CA GLN A 155 9.85 8.51 2.51
C GLN A 155 9.19 9.51 3.48
N GLN A 156 9.89 10.60 3.75
CA GLN A 156 9.47 11.67 4.64
C GLN A 156 9.14 12.97 3.89
N ARG A 157 9.50 13.04 2.61
CA ARG A 157 9.21 14.16 1.72
C ARG A 157 8.59 13.67 0.43
N LEU A 158 7.39 14.15 0.11
CA LEU A 158 6.70 13.92 -1.16
C LEU A 158 6.55 15.22 -1.91
N GLN A 159 6.89 15.21 -3.20
CA GLN A 159 6.68 16.31 -4.12
C GLN A 159 5.73 15.92 -5.23
N LEU A 160 4.71 16.74 -5.48
CA LEU A 160 3.83 16.64 -6.65
C LEU A 160 4.31 17.62 -7.71
N ILE A 161 4.70 17.09 -8.86
CA ILE A 161 5.43 17.83 -9.89
C ILE A 161 4.67 17.79 -11.22
N LEU A 162 4.69 18.90 -11.94
CA LEU A 162 4.28 18.98 -13.34
C LEU A 162 5.50 19.10 -14.25
N LEU A 163 5.47 18.38 -15.34
CA LEU A 163 6.49 18.38 -16.39
C LEU A 163 5.85 18.75 -17.75
N PRO A 164 6.12 19.96 -18.26
CA PRO A 164 5.69 20.31 -19.62
C PRO A 164 6.33 19.39 -20.65
N PRO A 165 5.61 18.89 -21.67
CA PRO A 165 6.20 18.07 -22.73
C PRO A 165 7.36 18.73 -23.47
N ALA A 166 7.38 20.06 -23.55
CA ALA A 166 8.48 20.83 -24.15
C ALA A 166 9.81 20.74 -23.38
N LEU A 167 9.80 20.22 -22.14
CA LEU A 167 11.00 19.96 -21.36
C LEU A 167 11.76 18.69 -21.82
N PHE A 168 11.12 17.88 -22.66
CA PHE A 168 11.70 16.64 -23.16
C PHE A 168 12.30 16.87 -24.53
N ILE A 169 13.60 16.61 -24.66
CA ILE A 169 14.39 16.70 -25.91
C ILE A 169 14.57 15.32 -26.52
N PRO A 170 14.82 15.20 -27.84
CA PRO A 170 15.25 13.93 -28.43
C PRO A 170 16.44 13.34 -27.68
N VAL A 171 16.48 12.02 -27.55
CA VAL A 171 17.60 11.35 -26.87
C VAL A 171 18.91 11.68 -27.60
N PRO A 172 19.88 12.37 -26.95
CA PRO A 172 21.12 12.77 -27.58
C PRO A 172 22.15 11.64 -27.61
N GLU A 173 22.97 11.58 -28.64
CA GLU A 173 24.06 10.62 -28.73
C GLU A 173 25.31 11.02 -27.91
N ASN A 174 25.44 12.33 -27.63
CA ASN A 174 26.53 12.92 -26.88
C ASN A 174 26.16 14.29 -26.28
N GLU A 175 27.06 14.85 -25.46
CA GLU A 175 26.84 16.14 -24.77
C GLU A 175 26.73 17.33 -25.74
N GLU A 176 27.41 17.31 -26.89
CA GLU A 176 27.30 18.39 -27.90
C GLU A 176 25.89 18.42 -28.50
N GLN A 177 25.35 17.26 -28.82
CA GLN A 177 23.98 17.11 -29.33
C GLN A 177 22.94 17.44 -28.27
N ARG A 178 23.19 17.09 -26.99
CA ARG A 178 22.35 17.52 -25.87
C ARG A 178 22.29 19.05 -25.81
N ALA A 179 23.40 19.73 -25.87
CA ALA A 179 23.48 21.20 -25.86
C ALA A 179 22.74 21.82 -27.05
N GLU A 180 22.82 21.21 -28.24
CA GLU A 180 22.06 21.67 -29.40
C GLU A 180 20.54 21.52 -29.22
N PHE A 181 20.09 20.38 -28.72
CA PHE A 181 18.68 20.17 -28.43
C PHE A 181 18.18 21.06 -27.28
N ALA A 182 18.98 21.29 -26.26
CA ALA A 182 18.65 22.17 -25.15
C ALA A 182 18.36 23.62 -25.59
N LYS A 183 19.02 24.12 -26.66
CA LYS A 183 18.72 25.44 -27.25
C LYS A 183 17.32 25.55 -27.81
N THR A 184 16.66 24.44 -28.10
CA THR A 184 15.28 24.43 -28.62
C THR A 184 14.23 24.53 -27.51
N VAL A 185 14.60 24.34 -26.25
CA VAL A 185 13.70 24.45 -25.11
C VAL A 185 13.57 25.92 -24.71
N PRO A 186 12.36 26.50 -24.70
CA PRO A 186 12.17 27.89 -24.29
C PRO A 186 12.65 28.14 -22.86
N GLU A 187 13.25 29.29 -22.61
CA GLU A 187 13.79 29.65 -21.28
C GLU A 187 12.75 29.67 -20.16
N ASN A 188 11.48 29.89 -20.48
CA ASN A 188 10.37 29.89 -19.53
C ASN A 188 9.73 28.50 -19.31
N VAL A 189 10.22 27.45 -19.95
CA VAL A 189 9.76 26.07 -19.73
C VAL A 189 10.58 25.42 -18.63
N GLN A 190 9.91 24.95 -17.59
CA GLN A 190 10.50 24.40 -16.39
C GLN A 190 9.63 23.32 -15.76
N PRO A 191 10.15 22.49 -14.86
CA PRO A 191 9.34 21.72 -13.93
C PRO A 191 8.59 22.65 -12.96
N PHE A 192 7.45 22.20 -12.43
CA PHE A 192 6.70 22.92 -11.40
C PHE A 192 6.44 21.98 -10.24
N VAL A 193 7.01 22.26 -9.06
CA VAL A 193 6.64 21.58 -7.81
C VAL A 193 5.41 22.30 -7.27
N ILE A 194 4.24 21.75 -7.58
CA ILE A 194 2.94 22.38 -7.25
C ILE A 194 2.47 22.08 -5.82
N TYR A 195 3.07 21.09 -5.18
CA TYR A 195 2.78 20.77 -3.79
C TYR A 195 3.91 19.94 -3.16
N GLU A 196 4.11 20.12 -1.87
CA GLU A 196 5.08 19.35 -1.08
C GLU A 196 4.48 18.94 0.26
N GLU A 197 4.74 17.72 0.68
CA GLU A 197 4.45 17.20 2.01
C GLU A 197 5.73 16.77 2.69
N THR A 198 5.81 17.04 3.99
CA THR A 198 6.90 16.57 4.85
C THR A 198 6.35 16.04 6.15
N THR A 199 7.01 15.05 6.73
CA THR A 199 6.64 14.46 8.01
C THR A 199 7.89 13.92 8.72
N ASP A 200 7.84 13.83 10.04
CA ASP A 200 8.83 13.15 10.86
C ASP A 200 8.54 11.64 11.06
N VAL A 201 7.39 11.15 10.55
CA VAL A 201 7.01 9.75 10.57
C VAL A 201 7.38 9.11 9.23
N TRP A 202 6.45 8.93 8.35
CA TRP A 202 6.60 8.54 6.94
C TRP A 202 5.38 8.98 6.15
N ILE A 203 5.53 9.07 4.85
CA ILE A 203 4.42 9.40 3.96
C ILE A 203 3.75 8.12 3.47
N ASN A 204 2.45 8.00 3.74
CA ASN A 204 1.60 7.04 3.08
C ASN A 204 1.18 7.59 1.72
N VAL A 205 1.60 6.95 0.64
CA VAL A 205 1.27 7.40 -0.72
C VAL A 205 -0.24 7.35 -0.95
N HIS A 206 -0.77 8.42 -1.52
CA HIS A 206 -2.19 8.60 -1.81
C HIS A 206 -2.46 8.53 -3.31
N ASP A 207 -3.61 7.94 -3.70
CA ASP A 207 -4.03 7.83 -5.09
C ASP A 207 -4.91 9.00 -5.55
N ILE A 208 -5.12 10.00 -4.69
CA ILE A 208 -6.02 11.12 -4.95
C ILE A 208 -5.23 12.34 -5.43
N PHE A 209 -5.33 12.60 -6.73
CA PHE A 209 -4.92 13.83 -7.38
C PHE A 209 -5.89 14.11 -8.52
N TYR A 210 -6.69 15.17 -8.40
CA TYR A 210 -7.68 15.58 -9.39
C TYR A 210 -7.42 17.04 -9.81
N PRO A 211 -6.64 17.27 -10.88
CA PRO A 211 -6.45 18.61 -11.43
C PRO A 211 -7.69 19.05 -12.21
N PHE A 212 -8.16 20.26 -11.95
CA PHE A 212 -9.20 20.88 -12.74
C PHE A 212 -8.62 21.39 -14.08
N ILE A 213 -9.45 21.35 -15.14
CA ILE A 213 -9.07 21.97 -16.41
C ILE A 213 -9.23 23.47 -16.25
N GLN A 214 -8.17 24.22 -16.60
CA GLN A 214 -8.17 25.67 -16.50
C GLN A 214 -8.87 26.30 -17.72
N PRO A 215 -9.61 27.40 -17.50
CA PRO A 215 -10.10 28.22 -18.62
C PRO A 215 -8.92 28.80 -19.43
N GLU A 216 -9.15 29.02 -20.74
CA GLU A 216 -8.17 29.71 -21.56
C GLU A 216 -7.90 31.13 -21.01
N GLY A 217 -6.64 31.48 -20.85
CA GLY A 217 -6.19 32.77 -20.31
C GLY A 217 -5.93 32.80 -18.80
N GLU A 218 -6.20 31.74 -18.04
CA GLU A 218 -5.89 31.60 -16.63
C GLU A 218 -4.77 30.58 -16.39
N GLU A 219 -3.81 30.50 -17.29
CA GLU A 219 -2.75 29.46 -17.30
C GLU A 219 -1.69 29.63 -16.19
N GLU A 220 -1.76 30.73 -15.44
CA GLU A 220 -0.81 30.99 -14.35
C GLU A 220 -1.14 30.27 -13.03
N GLU A 221 -2.29 29.64 -12.92
CA GLU A 221 -2.73 28.96 -11.70
C GLU A 221 -3.24 27.55 -12.00
N LEU A 222 -3.01 26.61 -11.11
CA LEU A 222 -3.61 25.27 -11.17
C LEU A 222 -4.38 24.97 -9.89
N CYS A 223 -5.68 24.75 -10.04
CA CYS A 223 -6.53 24.23 -8.97
C CYS A 223 -6.63 22.71 -9.04
N PHE A 224 -6.55 22.03 -7.90
CA PHE A 224 -6.67 20.56 -7.81
C PHE A 224 -7.19 20.12 -6.47
N ILE A 225 -7.77 18.91 -6.43
CA ILE A 225 -8.12 18.22 -5.19
C ILE A 225 -7.10 17.10 -4.95
N ARG A 226 -6.62 17.01 -3.70
CA ARG A 226 -5.73 15.95 -3.26
C ARG A 226 -6.04 15.49 -1.83
N ALA A 227 -5.52 14.34 -1.45
CA ALA A 227 -5.47 13.91 -0.06
C ALA A 227 -4.17 14.38 0.60
N ASN A 228 -4.22 14.64 1.91
CA ASN A 228 -3.05 14.92 2.75
C ASN A 228 -3.29 14.37 4.16
N GLU A 229 -2.33 13.62 4.68
CA GLU A 229 -2.35 13.06 6.04
C GLU A 229 -1.43 13.84 7.00
N CYS A 230 -0.34 14.40 6.48
CA CYS A 230 0.74 14.99 7.29
C CYS A 230 0.29 16.22 8.08
N LYS A 231 -0.70 16.97 7.59
CA LYS A 231 -1.17 18.22 8.23
C LYS A 231 -1.89 18.02 9.55
N THR A 232 -2.72 16.98 9.63
CA THR A 232 -3.57 16.74 10.81
C THR A 232 -3.27 15.42 11.50
N GLY A 233 -2.46 14.57 10.84
CA GLY A 233 -2.24 13.18 11.24
C GLY A 233 -3.34 12.22 10.81
N PHE A 234 -4.36 12.73 10.10
CA PHE A 234 -5.44 11.93 9.49
C PHE A 234 -5.58 12.30 8.02
N CYS A 235 -5.87 11.31 7.18
CA CYS A 235 -6.01 11.53 5.74
C CYS A 235 -7.29 12.30 5.42
N HIS A 236 -7.15 13.52 4.87
CA HIS A 236 -8.25 14.39 4.49
C HIS A 236 -8.10 14.96 3.09
N LEU A 237 -9.23 15.42 2.51
CA LEU A 237 -9.26 16.07 1.21
C LEU A 237 -9.03 17.57 1.34
N TYR A 238 -8.24 18.10 0.42
CA TYR A 238 -7.94 19.53 0.28
C TYR A 238 -8.14 19.97 -1.16
N ARG A 239 -8.74 21.14 -1.35
CA ARG A 239 -8.69 21.88 -2.60
C ARG A 239 -7.54 22.86 -2.52
N VAL A 240 -6.62 22.77 -3.48
CA VAL A 240 -5.39 23.57 -3.50
C VAL A 240 -5.32 24.33 -4.82
N THR A 241 -4.91 25.60 -4.76
CA THR A 241 -4.58 26.42 -5.92
C THR A 241 -3.11 26.83 -5.84
N ALA A 242 -2.30 26.33 -6.77
CA ALA A 242 -0.89 26.66 -6.92
C ALA A 242 -0.69 27.67 -8.04
N VAL A 243 0.21 28.64 -7.86
CA VAL A 243 0.60 29.61 -8.89
C VAL A 243 1.78 29.03 -9.66
N LEU A 244 1.60 28.79 -10.96
CA LEU A 244 2.65 28.28 -11.83
C LEU A 244 3.67 29.38 -12.14
N LYS A 245 4.56 29.61 -11.19
CA LYS A 245 5.59 30.66 -11.29
C LYS A 245 6.59 30.28 -12.37
N GLN A 246 6.68 31.10 -13.40
CA GLN A 246 7.67 30.94 -14.46
C GLN A 246 9.01 31.59 -14.06
N GLY A 247 10.10 30.87 -14.30
CA GLY A 247 11.47 31.35 -14.23
C GLY A 247 12.05 31.59 -15.62
N SER A 248 13.34 31.92 -15.69
CA SER A 248 14.12 31.95 -16.92
C SER A 248 15.35 31.08 -16.73
N TYR A 249 15.50 30.04 -17.55
CA TYR A 249 16.52 29.00 -17.43
C TYR A 249 17.32 28.86 -18.72
N ASP A 250 18.66 28.90 -18.60
CA ASP A 250 19.54 28.51 -19.70
C ASP A 250 19.84 27.00 -19.62
N TRP A 251 19.04 26.22 -20.32
CA TRP A 251 19.15 24.75 -20.32
C TRP A 251 20.40 24.20 -21.04
N VAL A 252 21.16 25.07 -21.72
CA VAL A 252 22.45 24.67 -22.32
C VAL A 252 23.52 24.48 -21.25
N GLN A 253 23.45 25.25 -20.16
CA GLN A 253 24.35 25.09 -19.03
C GLN A 253 23.88 23.96 -18.12
N PRO A 254 24.81 23.21 -17.48
CA PRO A 254 24.41 22.24 -16.47
C PRO A 254 23.55 22.90 -15.39
N TYR A 255 22.43 22.27 -15.06
CA TYR A 255 21.57 22.76 -13.97
C TYR A 255 22.29 22.57 -12.63
N VAL A 256 22.51 23.67 -11.92
CA VAL A 256 23.29 23.72 -10.66
C VAL A 256 22.46 24.31 -9.51
N HIS A 257 21.15 24.52 -9.71
CA HIS A 257 20.26 25.13 -8.75
C HIS A 257 19.65 24.11 -7.78
N SER A 258 18.88 24.62 -6.82
CA SER A 258 18.13 23.78 -5.88
C SER A 258 16.79 23.34 -6.50
N GLU A 259 16.31 22.14 -6.16
CA GLU A 259 14.93 21.72 -6.47
C GLU A 259 13.88 22.75 -6.00
N ASP A 260 14.20 23.53 -4.97
CA ASP A 260 13.35 24.58 -4.43
C ASP A 260 13.07 25.72 -5.43
N ASP A 261 13.90 25.86 -6.46
CA ASP A 261 13.70 26.87 -7.52
C ASP A 261 12.43 26.61 -8.33
N PHE A 262 11.98 25.35 -8.38
CA PHE A 262 10.75 24.95 -9.08
C PHE A 262 9.50 24.99 -8.21
N LYS A 263 9.62 25.35 -6.92
CA LYS A 263 8.47 25.43 -6.01
C LYS A 263 7.50 26.54 -6.41
N CYS A 264 6.25 26.16 -6.53
CA CYS A 264 5.15 27.04 -6.82
C CYS A 264 4.53 27.58 -5.51
N PRO A 265 4.26 28.90 -5.41
CA PRO A 265 3.49 29.42 -4.30
C PRO A 265 2.08 28.83 -4.26
N ILE A 266 1.61 28.46 -3.09
CA ILE A 266 0.21 28.10 -2.86
C ILE A 266 -0.58 29.37 -2.61
N LYS A 267 -1.53 29.70 -3.49
CA LYS A 267 -2.42 30.83 -3.36
C LYS A 267 -3.52 30.58 -2.36
N GLU A 268 -4.07 29.39 -2.39
CA GLU A 268 -5.18 28.98 -1.54
C GLU A 268 -5.10 27.48 -1.25
N GLU A 269 -5.44 27.09 -0.03
CA GLU A 269 -5.62 25.72 0.36
C GLU A 269 -6.79 25.59 1.33
N ILE A 270 -7.81 24.86 0.95
CA ILE A 270 -9.07 24.69 1.69
C ILE A 270 -9.23 23.23 2.06
N ALA A 271 -9.36 22.95 3.36
CA ALA A 271 -9.73 21.63 3.85
C ALA A 271 -11.21 21.34 3.50
N LEU A 272 -11.44 20.27 2.73
CA LEU A 272 -12.79 19.82 2.38
C LEU A 272 -13.37 18.90 3.46
N THR A 273 -12.49 18.17 4.14
CA THR A 273 -12.84 17.27 5.24
C THR A 273 -11.90 17.49 6.42
N GLY A 274 -12.28 17.04 7.61
CA GLY A 274 -11.47 17.17 8.81
C GLY A 274 -12.04 16.36 9.98
N GLY A 275 -11.24 16.15 11.01
CA GLY A 275 -11.60 15.39 12.22
C GLY A 275 -10.66 14.22 12.48
N GLU A 276 -10.92 13.46 13.54
CA GLU A 276 -10.12 12.27 13.91
C GLU A 276 -10.65 11.01 13.21
N TRP A 277 -10.65 11.03 11.88
CA TRP A 277 -11.07 9.95 11.00
C TRP A 277 -10.41 10.12 9.63
N GLU A 278 -10.47 9.14 8.75
CA GLU A 278 -9.74 9.14 7.48
C GLU A 278 -10.66 9.04 6.25
N VAL A 279 -10.31 9.80 5.22
CA VAL A 279 -10.69 9.52 3.84
C VAL A 279 -9.86 8.35 3.34
N LEU A 280 -10.49 7.38 2.68
CA LEU A 280 -9.78 6.28 2.02
C LEU A 280 -9.09 6.81 0.76
N ALA A 281 -7.76 6.80 0.77
CA ALA A 281 -6.96 7.40 -0.29
C ALA A 281 -5.85 6.49 -0.82
N ARG A 282 -5.69 5.29 -0.27
CA ARG A 282 -4.64 4.30 -0.63
C ARG A 282 -5.23 3.15 -1.44
N HIS A 283 -4.37 2.31 -2.03
CA HIS A 283 -4.74 1.06 -2.70
C HIS A 283 -5.79 1.22 -3.80
N GLY A 284 -5.60 2.21 -4.68
CA GLY A 284 -6.51 2.48 -5.78
C GLY A 284 -7.82 3.15 -5.39
N SER A 285 -7.94 3.65 -4.16
CA SER A 285 -9.11 4.42 -3.71
C SER A 285 -9.29 5.68 -4.54
N LYS A 286 -10.54 5.99 -4.87
CA LYS A 286 -10.90 7.07 -5.78
C LYS A 286 -11.82 8.08 -5.10
N ILE A 287 -11.79 9.30 -5.62
CA ILE A 287 -12.84 10.29 -5.45
C ILE A 287 -13.59 10.48 -6.77
N TRP A 288 -14.80 10.97 -6.69
CA TRP A 288 -15.62 11.30 -7.86
C TRP A 288 -16.03 12.76 -7.74
N VAL A 289 -15.56 13.58 -8.70
CA VAL A 289 -15.75 15.03 -8.68
C VAL A 289 -16.80 15.41 -9.69
N ASN A 290 -17.94 15.93 -9.22
CA ASN A 290 -18.98 16.49 -10.06
C ASN A 290 -18.77 18.01 -10.17
N GLU A 291 -18.14 18.44 -11.27
CA GLU A 291 -17.83 19.85 -11.49
C GLU A 291 -19.10 20.71 -11.73
N ALA A 292 -20.18 20.11 -12.23
CA ALA A 292 -21.43 20.84 -12.47
C ALA A 292 -22.15 21.24 -11.18
N THR A 293 -22.13 20.37 -10.16
CA THR A 293 -22.78 20.61 -8.87
C THR A 293 -21.80 20.99 -7.76
N LYS A 294 -20.49 21.06 -8.07
CA LYS A 294 -19.41 21.40 -7.13
C LYS A 294 -19.30 20.45 -5.95
N LEU A 295 -19.55 19.16 -6.19
CA LEU A 295 -19.53 18.10 -5.18
C LEU A 295 -18.38 17.12 -5.40
N VAL A 296 -17.84 16.63 -4.28
CA VAL A 296 -16.90 15.51 -4.23
C VAL A 296 -17.51 14.37 -3.45
N TYR A 297 -17.54 13.19 -4.07
CA TYR A 297 -17.91 11.94 -3.45
C TYR A 297 -16.64 11.17 -3.08
N PHE A 298 -16.60 10.60 -1.89
CA PHE A 298 -15.43 9.89 -1.38
C PHE A 298 -15.84 8.80 -0.39
N GLN A 299 -14.95 7.85 -0.14
CA GLN A 299 -15.14 6.85 0.91
C GLN A 299 -14.28 7.21 2.12
N GLY A 300 -14.75 6.87 3.32
CA GLY A 300 -14.05 7.21 4.56
C GLY A 300 -14.59 6.47 5.78
N THR A 301 -14.00 6.78 6.94
CA THR A 301 -14.28 6.16 8.26
C THR A 301 -14.89 7.15 9.25
N LYS A 302 -15.61 8.19 8.76
CA LYS A 302 -16.08 9.31 9.57
C LYS A 302 -16.93 8.90 10.77
N ASP A 303 -17.77 7.88 10.62
CA ASP A 303 -18.69 7.48 11.68
C ASP A 303 -18.04 6.47 12.66
N THR A 304 -17.17 5.62 12.17
CA THR A 304 -16.40 4.65 12.96
C THR A 304 -15.21 4.13 12.15
N PRO A 305 -14.06 3.84 12.77
CA PRO A 305 -12.92 3.23 12.08
C PRO A 305 -13.20 1.79 11.64
N LEU A 306 -14.31 1.19 12.06
CA LEU A 306 -14.69 -0.20 11.75
C LEU A 306 -15.50 -0.34 10.46
N GLU A 307 -16.01 0.75 9.90
CA GLU A 307 -16.87 0.72 8.71
C GLU A 307 -16.41 1.74 7.68
N HIS A 308 -16.43 1.35 6.42
CA HIS A 308 -16.23 2.25 5.29
C HIS A 308 -17.59 2.70 4.76
N HIS A 309 -17.74 4.00 4.55
CA HIS A 309 -18.97 4.60 4.02
C HIS A 309 -18.67 5.53 2.84
N LEU A 310 -19.67 5.69 1.97
CA LEU A 310 -19.68 6.71 0.92
C LEU A 310 -20.25 8.02 1.48
N TYR A 311 -19.50 9.10 1.27
CA TYR A 311 -19.85 10.46 1.67
C TYR A 311 -19.80 11.41 0.48
N VAL A 312 -20.43 12.56 0.65
CA VAL A 312 -20.38 13.68 -0.29
C VAL A 312 -20.17 14.99 0.47
N VAL A 313 -19.41 15.89 -0.12
CA VAL A 313 -19.10 17.23 0.39
C VAL A 313 -19.01 18.23 -0.76
N SER A 314 -19.35 19.50 -0.52
CA SER A 314 -19.08 20.56 -1.47
C SER A 314 -17.61 20.96 -1.44
N TYR A 315 -16.99 21.11 -2.60
CA TYR A 315 -15.61 21.58 -2.69
C TYR A 315 -15.50 23.11 -2.84
N GLU A 316 -16.60 23.81 -3.08
CA GLU A 316 -16.64 25.28 -3.06
C GLU A 316 -17.00 25.83 -1.69
N SER A 317 -17.98 25.21 -1.03
CA SER A 317 -18.47 25.62 0.29
C SER A 317 -18.43 24.43 1.23
N PRO A 318 -17.22 23.98 1.65
CA PRO A 318 -17.08 22.82 2.52
C PRO A 318 -17.63 23.11 3.92
N GLY A 319 -18.00 22.07 4.63
CA GLY A 319 -18.53 22.13 6.01
C GLY A 319 -19.42 20.95 6.31
N GLU A 320 -20.52 20.78 5.59
CA GLU A 320 -21.40 19.64 5.78
C GLU A 320 -20.95 18.43 4.96
N ILE A 321 -20.78 17.30 5.62
CA ILE A 321 -20.45 16.01 4.99
C ILE A 321 -21.64 15.09 5.17
N VAL A 322 -22.27 14.69 4.06
CA VAL A 322 -23.45 13.82 4.05
C VAL A 322 -23.05 12.38 3.77
N ARG A 323 -23.49 11.44 4.62
CA ARG A 323 -23.30 10.00 4.39
C ARG A 323 -24.41 9.47 3.49
N LEU A 324 -24.03 8.66 2.48
CA LEU A 324 -24.95 8.07 1.51
C LEU A 324 -25.22 6.57 1.73
N THR A 325 -24.44 5.89 2.56
CA THR A 325 -24.56 4.46 2.81
C THR A 325 -25.12 4.14 4.18
N THR A 326 -25.76 2.99 4.32
CA THR A 326 -26.43 2.56 5.55
C THR A 326 -25.41 2.18 6.63
N PRO A 327 -25.55 2.67 7.88
CA PRO A 327 -24.70 2.27 9.01
C PRO A 327 -24.91 0.80 9.39
N GLY A 328 -23.94 0.21 10.08
CA GLY A 328 -23.95 -1.20 10.48
C GLY A 328 -23.38 -2.14 9.43
N PHE A 329 -22.82 -1.60 8.35
CA PHE A 329 -22.15 -2.33 7.27
C PHE A 329 -20.90 -1.58 6.82
N SER A 330 -19.92 -2.33 6.36
CA SER A 330 -18.79 -1.77 5.65
C SER A 330 -19.04 -1.83 4.14
N HIS A 331 -18.87 -0.71 3.45
CA HIS A 331 -19.20 -0.51 2.04
C HIS A 331 -17.96 -0.30 1.18
N SER A 332 -17.99 -0.79 -0.06
CA SER A 332 -17.10 -0.43 -1.14
C SER A 332 -17.95 0.01 -2.32
N CYS A 333 -17.79 1.26 -2.74
CA CYS A 333 -18.70 1.92 -3.67
C CYS A 333 -18.01 2.32 -4.98
N SER A 334 -18.82 2.41 -6.05
CA SER A 334 -18.44 3.01 -7.33
C SER A 334 -19.57 3.89 -7.83
N MET A 335 -19.24 5.14 -8.22
CA MET A 335 -20.17 6.14 -8.71
C MET A 335 -20.34 6.06 -10.23
N SER A 336 -21.56 6.28 -10.74
CA SER A 336 -21.81 6.45 -12.17
C SER A 336 -21.18 7.75 -12.70
N GLN A 337 -20.88 7.78 -13.99
CA GLN A 337 -20.32 8.98 -14.64
C GLN A 337 -21.27 10.18 -14.60
N ASN A 338 -22.57 9.94 -14.52
CA ASN A 338 -23.59 10.98 -14.46
C ASN A 338 -23.90 11.43 -13.02
N PHE A 339 -23.27 10.83 -12.01
CA PHE A 339 -23.50 11.12 -10.59
C PHE A 339 -24.97 10.97 -10.13
N ASP A 340 -25.74 10.14 -10.80
CA ASP A 340 -27.13 9.87 -10.50
C ASP A 340 -27.35 8.52 -9.80
N MET A 341 -26.34 7.64 -9.84
CA MET A 341 -26.38 6.29 -9.27
C MET A 341 -25.03 5.89 -8.72
N PHE A 342 -25.05 4.95 -7.77
CA PHE A 342 -23.83 4.24 -7.33
C PHE A 342 -24.13 2.77 -7.05
N ILE A 343 -23.09 1.95 -7.21
CA ILE A 343 -23.08 0.54 -6.80
C ILE A 343 -22.42 0.48 -5.44
N SER A 344 -23.01 -0.27 -4.51
CA SER A 344 -22.43 -0.58 -3.22
C SER A 344 -22.29 -2.09 -3.04
N HIS A 345 -21.06 -2.55 -2.89
CA HIS A 345 -20.73 -3.86 -2.36
C HIS A 345 -20.55 -3.69 -0.85
N TYR A 346 -21.34 -4.39 -0.04
CA TYR A 346 -21.32 -4.21 1.40
C TYR A 346 -21.56 -5.52 2.16
N SER A 347 -21.10 -5.55 3.39
CA SER A 347 -21.25 -6.68 4.30
C SER A 347 -21.12 -6.23 5.76
N SER A 348 -21.41 -7.13 6.69
CA SER A 348 -21.06 -7.00 8.11
C SER A 348 -20.49 -8.31 8.62
N VAL A 349 -20.03 -8.36 9.86
CA VAL A 349 -19.55 -9.63 10.45
C VAL A 349 -20.62 -10.73 10.42
N SER A 350 -21.91 -10.37 10.45
CA SER A 350 -23.04 -11.29 10.44
C SER A 350 -23.76 -11.42 9.09
N THR A 351 -23.50 -10.52 8.16
CA THR A 351 -24.19 -10.46 6.86
C THR A 351 -23.21 -10.72 5.72
N PRO A 352 -23.38 -11.80 4.94
CA PRO A 352 -22.56 -12.05 3.76
C PRO A 352 -22.63 -10.90 2.74
N PRO A 353 -21.66 -10.81 1.83
CA PRO A 353 -21.60 -9.74 0.84
C PRO A 353 -22.86 -9.64 -0.02
N CYS A 354 -23.32 -8.40 -0.21
CA CYS A 354 -24.39 -8.01 -1.13
C CYS A 354 -23.86 -6.97 -2.10
N VAL A 355 -24.45 -6.89 -3.30
CA VAL A 355 -24.16 -5.85 -4.30
C VAL A 355 -25.45 -5.22 -4.77
N HIS A 356 -25.69 -4.00 -4.34
CA HIS A 356 -26.89 -3.25 -4.66
C HIS A 356 -26.58 -1.97 -5.41
N VAL A 357 -27.51 -1.56 -6.25
CA VAL A 357 -27.48 -0.29 -7.00
C VAL A 357 -28.45 0.67 -6.34
N TYR A 358 -28.00 1.88 -6.08
CA TYR A 358 -28.80 2.96 -5.53
C TYR A 358 -28.86 4.13 -6.51
N LYS A 359 -30.04 4.72 -6.63
CA LYS A 359 -30.26 5.96 -7.39
C LYS A 359 -30.33 7.15 -6.44
N LEU A 360 -29.57 8.21 -6.73
CA LEU A 360 -29.65 9.47 -5.98
C LEU A 360 -30.88 10.25 -6.42
N SER A 361 -31.76 10.57 -5.47
CA SER A 361 -33.04 11.23 -5.72
C SER A 361 -33.23 12.41 -4.77
N GLY A 362 -33.71 13.55 -5.29
CA GLY A 362 -33.91 14.77 -4.53
C GLY A 362 -34.07 15.97 -5.47
N SER A 363 -34.04 17.17 -4.91
CA SER A 363 -34.07 18.41 -5.69
C SER A 363 -32.74 18.64 -6.39
N ASP A 364 -32.79 19.13 -7.62
CA ASP A 364 -31.59 19.57 -8.33
C ASP A 364 -31.07 20.92 -7.82
N ASP A 365 -31.91 21.68 -7.08
CA ASP A 365 -31.51 22.91 -6.40
C ASP A 365 -30.70 22.62 -5.11
N ASP A 366 -30.78 21.38 -4.60
CA ASP A 366 -30.04 20.93 -3.42
C ASP A 366 -29.36 19.57 -3.69
N PRO A 367 -28.33 19.55 -4.52
CA PRO A 367 -27.70 18.30 -4.94
C PRO A 367 -26.91 17.60 -3.81
N LEU A 368 -26.50 18.33 -2.75
CA LEU A 368 -25.78 17.78 -1.60
C LEU A 368 -26.67 16.82 -0.79
N HIS A 369 -27.96 17.09 -0.67
CA HIS A 369 -28.90 16.32 0.14
C HIS A 369 -29.73 15.31 -0.66
N LYS A 370 -29.32 14.97 -1.89
CA LYS A 370 -29.93 13.86 -2.63
C LYS A 370 -29.82 12.57 -1.84
N GLN A 371 -30.94 11.87 -1.70
CA GLN A 371 -31.04 10.64 -0.91
C GLN A 371 -30.89 9.40 -1.78
N PRO A 372 -30.12 8.40 -1.34
CA PRO A 372 -30.01 7.12 -2.03
C PRO A 372 -31.32 6.33 -1.90
N LYS A 373 -31.85 5.89 -3.01
CA LYS A 373 -33.00 4.97 -3.08
C LYS A 373 -32.55 3.68 -3.74
N PHE A 374 -32.86 2.55 -3.09
CA PHE A 374 -32.63 1.24 -3.70
C PHE A 374 -33.28 1.18 -5.08
N TRP A 375 -32.51 0.75 -6.06
CA TRP A 375 -32.95 0.64 -7.45
C TRP A 375 -32.93 -0.80 -7.95
N ALA A 376 -31.86 -1.54 -7.70
CA ALA A 376 -31.72 -2.93 -8.14
C ALA A 376 -30.73 -3.68 -7.24
N SER A 377 -30.91 -5.00 -7.18
CA SER A 377 -29.91 -5.92 -6.64
C SER A 377 -29.14 -6.57 -7.78
N MET A 378 -27.83 -6.58 -7.70
CA MET A 378 -26.95 -7.33 -8.59
C MET A 378 -26.52 -8.67 -7.96
N MET A 379 -26.41 -8.70 -6.62
CA MET A 379 -26.09 -9.88 -5.86
C MET A 379 -26.75 -9.77 -4.48
N GLU A 380 -27.62 -10.69 -4.17
CA GLU A 380 -28.18 -10.86 -2.83
C GLU A 380 -27.20 -11.61 -1.93
N ALA A 381 -27.33 -11.40 -0.60
CA ALA A 381 -26.51 -12.11 0.37
C ALA A 381 -26.71 -13.62 0.22
N ALA A 382 -25.60 -14.35 0.09
CA ALA A 382 -25.60 -15.80 0.19
C ALA A 382 -25.97 -16.23 1.63
N SER A 383 -26.35 -17.49 1.81
CA SER A 383 -26.43 -18.07 3.15
C SER A 383 -25.04 -18.11 3.78
N CYS A 384 -24.97 -17.89 5.09
CA CYS A 384 -23.74 -18.13 5.83
C CYS A 384 -23.28 -19.59 5.68
N PRO A 385 -21.96 -19.86 5.72
CA PRO A 385 -21.45 -21.22 5.82
C PRO A 385 -22.11 -21.95 6.99
N PRO A 386 -22.31 -23.28 6.90
CA PRO A 386 -22.77 -24.07 8.03
C PRO A 386 -21.88 -23.81 9.25
N ASP A 387 -22.51 -23.74 10.42
CA ASP A 387 -21.83 -23.51 11.71
C ASP A 387 -21.04 -22.20 11.82
N TYR A 388 -21.25 -21.23 10.88
CA TYR A 388 -20.68 -19.90 11.02
C TYR A 388 -21.35 -19.12 12.15
N ILE A 389 -20.57 -18.76 13.15
CA ILE A 389 -20.94 -17.82 14.20
C ILE A 389 -20.08 -16.56 14.04
N PRO A 390 -20.69 -15.40 13.78
CA PRO A 390 -19.93 -14.16 13.60
C PRO A 390 -19.12 -13.82 14.85
N PRO A 391 -17.92 -13.26 14.71
CA PRO A 391 -17.17 -12.78 15.86
C PRO A 391 -17.87 -11.58 16.51
N GLU A 392 -17.64 -11.43 17.80
CA GLU A 392 -18.05 -10.23 18.54
C GLU A 392 -16.94 -9.18 18.47
N ILE A 393 -17.26 -7.99 18.00
CA ILE A 393 -16.33 -6.85 18.02
C ILE A 393 -16.39 -6.19 19.39
N PHE A 394 -15.24 -5.87 19.94
CA PHE A 394 -15.10 -5.17 21.21
C PHE A 394 -14.06 -4.05 21.12
N HIS A 395 -14.06 -3.16 22.08
CA HIS A 395 -13.03 -2.16 22.26
C HIS A 395 -12.64 -2.06 23.75
N PHE A 396 -11.44 -1.57 24.00
CA PHE A 396 -10.91 -1.35 25.34
C PHE A 396 -9.84 -0.26 25.33
N ARG A 397 -9.52 0.28 26.50
CA ARG A 397 -8.40 1.20 26.67
C ARG A 397 -7.23 0.50 27.32
N THR A 398 -6.04 0.71 26.74
CA THR A 398 -4.77 0.22 27.29
C THR A 398 -4.37 1.02 28.52
N GLN A 399 -3.38 0.53 29.26
CA GLN A 399 -2.79 1.26 30.40
C GLN A 399 -2.16 2.60 29.95
N SER A 400 -1.72 2.69 28.68
CA SER A 400 -1.22 3.93 28.07
C SER A 400 -2.33 4.85 27.53
N ASP A 401 -3.60 4.62 27.89
CA ASP A 401 -4.79 5.38 27.49
C ASP A 401 -5.06 5.42 25.97
N VAL A 402 -4.69 4.34 25.26
CA VAL A 402 -4.97 4.17 23.83
C VAL A 402 -6.19 3.27 23.67
N GLU A 403 -7.18 3.70 22.89
CA GLU A 403 -8.33 2.87 22.55
C GLU A 403 -7.96 1.89 21.42
N LEU A 404 -8.17 0.60 21.67
CA LEU A 404 -7.95 -0.47 20.73
C LEU A 404 -9.24 -1.22 20.41
N TYR A 405 -9.31 -1.77 19.20
CA TYR A 405 -10.43 -2.61 18.76
C TYR A 405 -9.95 -4.06 18.58
N GLY A 406 -10.85 -4.98 18.91
CA GLY A 406 -10.62 -6.41 18.74
C GLY A 406 -11.86 -7.17 18.33
N MET A 407 -11.66 -8.42 17.93
CA MET A 407 -12.71 -9.41 17.66
C MET A 407 -12.47 -10.65 18.48
N VAL A 408 -13.51 -11.26 18.97
CA VAL A 408 -13.46 -12.57 19.62
C VAL A 408 -14.41 -13.55 18.96
N TYR A 409 -13.88 -14.68 18.51
CA TYR A 409 -14.65 -15.84 18.10
C TYR A 409 -14.82 -16.73 19.32
N LYS A 410 -16.06 -16.85 19.79
CA LYS A 410 -16.39 -17.66 20.97
C LYS A 410 -16.40 -19.14 20.59
N PRO A 411 -15.84 -20.03 21.42
CA PRO A 411 -16.00 -21.47 21.21
C PRO A 411 -17.47 -21.84 21.08
N HIS A 412 -17.83 -22.72 20.16
CA HIS A 412 -19.24 -23.10 19.95
C HIS A 412 -19.84 -23.86 21.14
N ASP A 413 -19.00 -24.47 21.96
CA ASP A 413 -19.39 -25.23 23.17
C ASP A 413 -19.16 -24.47 24.49
N VAL A 414 -19.23 -23.13 24.46
CA VAL A 414 -19.07 -22.31 25.68
C VAL A 414 -20.10 -22.70 26.73
N GLN A 415 -19.62 -23.02 27.93
CA GLN A 415 -20.44 -23.31 29.11
C GLN A 415 -19.96 -22.47 30.29
N PRO A 416 -20.85 -22.11 31.23
CA PRO A 416 -20.48 -21.38 32.43
C PRO A 416 -19.36 -22.07 33.20
N GLY A 417 -18.27 -21.35 33.48
CA GLY A 417 -17.10 -21.84 34.22
C GLY A 417 -16.11 -22.68 33.41
N LYS A 418 -16.43 -23.07 32.19
CA LYS A 418 -15.49 -23.78 31.31
C LYS A 418 -14.48 -22.81 30.72
N LYS A 419 -13.19 -23.13 30.81
CA LYS A 419 -12.08 -22.40 30.21
C LYS A 419 -11.63 -23.11 28.93
N HIS A 420 -11.35 -22.32 27.88
CA HIS A 420 -10.98 -22.82 26.56
C HIS A 420 -9.57 -22.42 26.17
N PRO A 421 -8.81 -23.31 25.50
CA PRO A 421 -7.55 -22.94 24.89
C PRO A 421 -7.79 -21.84 23.86
N THR A 422 -6.83 -20.93 23.73
CA THR A 422 -7.03 -19.69 22.97
C THR A 422 -5.94 -19.51 21.91
N VAL A 423 -6.35 -19.12 20.72
CA VAL A 423 -5.45 -18.69 19.65
C VAL A 423 -5.55 -17.17 19.52
N LEU A 424 -4.46 -16.47 19.79
CA LEU A 424 -4.29 -15.06 19.45
C LEU A 424 -3.81 -15.01 17.99
N PHE A 425 -4.72 -14.66 17.08
CA PHE A 425 -4.40 -14.50 15.67
C PHE A 425 -3.96 -13.06 15.41
N VAL A 426 -2.72 -12.87 14.93
CA VAL A 426 -2.10 -11.57 14.81
C VAL A 426 -1.57 -11.29 13.40
N TYR A 427 -1.76 -10.06 12.92
CA TYR A 427 -0.91 -9.47 11.90
C TYR A 427 -0.10 -8.33 12.53
N GLY A 428 -0.75 -7.30 13.07
CA GLY A 428 -0.20 -6.25 13.92
C GLY A 428 0.73 -5.24 13.24
N GLY A 429 0.97 -5.39 11.94
CA GLY A 429 1.87 -4.55 11.16
C GLY A 429 1.19 -3.36 10.50
N PRO A 430 1.98 -2.45 9.90
CA PRO A 430 1.46 -1.27 9.23
C PRO A 430 0.64 -1.61 7.99
N GLN A 431 -0.19 -0.66 7.56
CA GLN A 431 -1.07 -0.74 6.38
C GLN A 431 -2.18 -1.80 6.44
N VAL A 432 -2.33 -2.53 7.53
CA VAL A 432 -3.34 -3.59 7.67
C VAL A 432 -4.28 -3.30 8.83
N GLN A 433 -5.57 -3.56 8.60
CA GLN A 433 -6.63 -3.59 9.60
C GLN A 433 -7.36 -4.94 9.51
N LEU A 434 -7.31 -5.74 10.57
CA LEU A 434 -8.03 -7.01 10.66
C LEU A 434 -9.42 -6.85 11.26
N VAL A 435 -9.55 -5.95 12.22
CA VAL A 435 -10.78 -5.72 12.99
C VAL A 435 -11.63 -4.66 12.32
N ASN A 436 -12.66 -5.09 11.62
CA ASN A 436 -13.65 -4.23 11.00
C ASN A 436 -14.99 -4.94 10.86
N ASN A 437 -16.05 -4.19 10.60
CA ASN A 437 -17.41 -4.73 10.42
C ASN A 437 -17.65 -5.17 8.98
N SER A 438 -16.84 -6.13 8.50
CA SER A 438 -17.05 -6.82 7.23
C SER A 438 -17.16 -8.32 7.43
N PHE A 439 -17.74 -9.04 6.45
CA PHE A 439 -17.99 -10.48 6.58
C PHE A 439 -16.69 -11.29 6.71
N LYS A 440 -16.64 -12.17 7.71
CA LYS A 440 -15.47 -12.99 8.07
C LYS A 440 -15.59 -14.46 7.64
N GLY A 441 -16.71 -14.85 7.07
CA GLY A 441 -17.02 -16.24 6.71
C GLY A 441 -16.43 -16.72 5.39
N ILE A 442 -15.55 -15.94 4.73
CA ILE A 442 -14.82 -16.35 3.53
C ILE A 442 -13.31 -16.30 3.83
N LYS A 443 -12.71 -15.12 3.81
CA LYS A 443 -11.26 -14.96 3.99
C LYS A 443 -10.75 -15.48 5.34
N TYR A 444 -11.55 -15.33 6.41
CA TYR A 444 -11.19 -15.71 7.78
C TYR A 444 -12.02 -16.87 8.33
N LEU A 445 -12.60 -17.71 7.45
CA LEU A 445 -13.43 -18.84 7.83
C LEU A 445 -12.68 -19.83 8.74
N ARG A 446 -11.36 -19.97 8.57
CA ARG A 446 -10.52 -20.83 9.44
C ARG A 446 -10.57 -20.43 10.93
N LEU A 447 -10.75 -19.15 11.24
CA LEU A 447 -10.88 -18.69 12.62
C LEU A 447 -12.19 -19.17 13.25
N ASN A 448 -13.27 -19.18 12.45
CA ASN A 448 -14.52 -19.80 12.86
C ASN A 448 -14.40 -21.33 13.01
N THR A 449 -13.63 -21.98 12.14
CA THR A 449 -13.36 -23.43 12.26
C THR A 449 -12.65 -23.76 13.57
N LEU A 450 -11.64 -22.97 13.97
CA LEU A 450 -11.02 -23.11 15.28
C LEU A 450 -12.04 -22.97 16.41
N ALA A 451 -12.94 -22.00 16.33
CA ALA A 451 -13.99 -21.79 17.31
C ALA A 451 -14.96 -23.00 17.39
N SER A 452 -15.32 -23.59 16.25
CA SER A 452 -16.15 -24.80 16.20
C SER A 452 -15.48 -26.02 16.84
N LEU A 453 -14.14 -26.06 16.84
CA LEU A 453 -13.35 -27.09 17.47
C LEU A 453 -13.04 -26.84 18.96
N GLY A 454 -13.63 -25.80 19.54
CA GLY A 454 -13.53 -25.52 20.98
C GLY A 454 -12.43 -24.55 21.38
N TYR A 455 -11.74 -23.92 20.44
CA TYR A 455 -10.77 -22.86 20.72
C TYR A 455 -11.47 -21.50 20.81
N ALA A 456 -11.05 -20.64 21.71
CA ALA A 456 -11.33 -19.21 21.58
C ALA A 456 -10.33 -18.59 20.59
N VAL A 457 -10.78 -17.68 19.72
CA VAL A 457 -9.87 -16.95 18.84
C VAL A 457 -10.01 -15.45 19.10
N VAL A 458 -8.89 -14.79 19.37
CA VAL A 458 -8.80 -13.36 19.65
C VAL A 458 -8.00 -12.69 18.57
N VAL A 459 -8.51 -11.59 18.04
CA VAL A 459 -7.83 -10.74 17.04
C VAL A 459 -7.84 -9.31 17.55
N ILE A 460 -6.70 -8.65 17.57
CA ILE A 460 -6.57 -7.27 18.06
C ILE A 460 -5.79 -6.45 17.05
N ASP A 461 -6.31 -5.28 16.68
CA ASP A 461 -5.56 -4.26 15.97
C ASP A 461 -4.93 -3.30 16.96
N GLY A 462 -3.65 -3.51 17.24
CA GLY A 462 -2.86 -2.66 18.11
C GLY A 462 -2.25 -1.47 17.40
N ARG A 463 -1.48 -0.67 18.12
CA ARG A 463 -0.68 0.42 17.56
C ARG A 463 0.22 -0.09 16.46
N GLY A 464 0.33 0.65 15.37
CA GLY A 464 0.98 0.26 14.14
C GLY A 464 0.01 -0.14 13.03
N SER A 465 -1.22 -0.58 13.33
CA SER A 465 -2.24 -0.85 12.32
C SER A 465 -2.81 0.44 11.71
N CYS A 466 -3.44 0.35 10.52
CA CYS A 466 -3.88 1.50 9.76
C CYS A 466 -5.30 1.99 10.11
N GLN A 467 -5.72 3.10 9.49
CA GLN A 467 -7.03 3.76 9.60
C GLN A 467 -7.36 4.37 10.97
N ARG A 468 -6.33 4.64 11.76
CA ARG A 468 -6.43 5.27 13.08
C ARG A 468 -5.56 6.52 13.20
N GLY A 469 -5.13 7.07 12.06
CA GLY A 469 -4.24 8.22 11.96
C GLY A 469 -2.76 7.87 12.01
N LEU A 470 -1.94 8.79 11.48
CA LEU A 470 -0.50 8.60 11.31
C LEU A 470 0.24 8.42 12.65
N LYS A 471 -0.22 9.09 13.73
CA LYS A 471 0.38 8.92 15.06
C LYS A 471 0.18 7.51 15.62
N PHE A 472 -0.97 6.90 15.37
CA PHE A 472 -1.28 5.54 15.80
C PHE A 472 -0.48 4.52 14.99
N GLU A 473 -0.45 4.66 13.68
CA GLU A 473 0.35 3.81 12.77
C GLU A 473 1.84 3.99 13.05
N GLY A 474 2.31 5.23 13.23
CA GLY A 474 3.68 5.61 13.47
C GLY A 474 4.25 5.24 14.85
N ALA A 475 3.46 4.67 15.74
CA ALA A 475 3.93 4.22 17.05
C ALA A 475 5.06 3.18 16.96
N LEU A 476 5.17 2.45 15.84
CA LEU A 476 6.23 1.47 15.62
C LEU A 476 7.46 2.01 14.88
N LYS A 477 7.48 3.32 14.56
CA LYS A 477 8.62 3.90 13.85
C LYS A 477 9.93 3.65 14.60
N ASN A 478 10.92 3.13 13.87
CA ASN A 478 12.25 2.75 14.35
C ASN A 478 12.27 1.65 15.43
N GLN A 479 11.14 1.00 15.72
CA GLN A 479 11.01 0.03 16.82
C GLN A 479 9.98 -1.08 16.54
N MET A 480 9.94 -1.60 15.32
CA MET A 480 9.06 -2.71 14.95
C MET A 480 9.28 -3.93 15.87
N GLY A 481 8.18 -4.58 16.30
CA GLY A 481 8.18 -5.77 17.13
C GLY A 481 8.16 -5.50 18.65
N GLN A 482 8.09 -4.25 19.08
CA GLN A 482 8.13 -3.88 20.50
C GLN A 482 6.74 -3.52 21.03
N VAL A 483 6.16 -2.41 20.56
CA VAL A 483 4.86 -1.91 21.05
C VAL A 483 3.69 -2.85 20.71
N GLU A 484 3.77 -3.54 19.59
CA GLU A 484 2.69 -4.40 19.09
C GLU A 484 2.39 -5.55 20.05
N ILE A 485 3.42 -6.19 20.61
CA ILE A 485 3.26 -7.33 21.55
C ILE A 485 2.62 -6.87 22.86
N GLU A 486 2.93 -5.68 23.33
CA GLU A 486 2.30 -5.13 24.55
C GLU A 486 0.80 -4.97 24.35
N ASP A 487 0.38 -4.36 23.25
CA ASP A 487 -1.03 -4.17 22.92
C ASP A 487 -1.79 -5.49 22.78
N GLN A 488 -1.16 -6.51 22.17
CA GLN A 488 -1.75 -7.84 22.02
C GLN A 488 -1.97 -8.51 23.38
N VAL A 489 -1.01 -8.41 24.29
CA VAL A 489 -1.09 -9.01 25.63
C VAL A 489 -2.15 -8.29 26.49
N GLU A 490 -2.19 -6.95 26.47
CA GLU A 490 -3.22 -6.21 27.20
C GLU A 490 -4.62 -6.56 26.73
N GLY A 491 -4.83 -6.64 25.40
CA GLY A 491 -6.11 -7.03 24.84
C GLY A 491 -6.51 -8.47 25.16
N LEU A 492 -5.55 -9.40 25.17
CA LEU A 492 -5.80 -10.78 25.58
C LEU A 492 -6.28 -10.85 27.04
N HIS A 493 -5.64 -10.12 27.94
CA HIS A 493 -6.06 -10.05 29.35
C HIS A 493 -7.44 -9.42 29.51
N TYR A 494 -7.72 -8.34 28.78
CA TYR A 494 -9.05 -7.73 28.77
C TYR A 494 -10.15 -8.72 28.35
N VAL A 495 -9.93 -9.48 27.28
CA VAL A 495 -10.89 -10.48 26.79
C VAL A 495 -11.07 -11.60 27.83
N ALA A 496 -9.98 -12.05 28.46
CA ALA A 496 -10.03 -13.09 29.50
C ALA A 496 -10.87 -12.66 30.73
N GLU A 497 -10.74 -11.40 31.13
CA GLU A 497 -11.52 -10.82 32.23
C GLU A 497 -12.99 -10.62 31.83
N LYS A 498 -13.23 -9.99 30.68
CA LYS A 498 -14.57 -9.64 30.21
C LYS A 498 -15.46 -10.85 29.94
N TYR A 499 -14.94 -11.87 29.28
CA TYR A 499 -15.75 -13.00 28.80
C TYR A 499 -15.65 -14.24 29.68
N GLY A 500 -14.60 -14.37 30.46
CA GLY A 500 -14.47 -15.43 31.47
C GLY A 500 -14.19 -16.85 30.95
N PHE A 501 -14.21 -17.11 29.63
CA PHE A 501 -13.97 -18.45 29.05
C PHE A 501 -12.54 -18.67 28.54
N ILE A 502 -11.69 -17.66 28.55
CA ILE A 502 -10.29 -17.77 28.11
C ILE A 502 -9.44 -18.51 29.15
N ASP A 503 -8.63 -19.47 28.69
CA ASP A 503 -7.62 -20.12 29.52
C ASP A 503 -6.24 -19.49 29.24
N LEU A 504 -5.85 -18.57 30.11
CA LEU A 504 -4.55 -17.88 29.97
C LEU A 504 -3.33 -18.80 30.15
N SER A 505 -3.51 -20.04 30.64
CA SER A 505 -2.43 -21.03 30.71
C SER A 505 -2.21 -21.79 29.40
N ARG A 506 -3.16 -21.67 28.45
CA ARG A 506 -3.16 -22.34 27.15
C ARG A 506 -3.45 -21.33 26.04
N VAL A 507 -2.44 -20.50 25.72
CA VAL A 507 -2.55 -19.49 24.67
C VAL A 507 -1.49 -19.77 23.61
N ALA A 508 -1.95 -19.88 22.36
CA ALA A 508 -1.12 -19.88 21.15
C ALA A 508 -1.11 -18.49 20.53
N ILE A 509 0.03 -18.04 20.02
CA ILE A 509 0.12 -16.90 19.11
C ILE A 509 0.38 -17.40 17.68
N HIS A 510 -0.41 -16.93 16.73
CA HIS A 510 -0.31 -17.35 15.34
C HIS A 510 -0.54 -16.18 14.38
N GLY A 511 0.30 -16.09 13.34
CA GLY A 511 0.15 -15.15 12.25
C GLY A 511 1.04 -15.50 11.06
N TRP A 512 0.86 -14.74 9.97
CA TRP A 512 1.57 -14.91 8.71
C TRP A 512 2.33 -13.62 8.36
N SER A 513 3.53 -13.74 7.71
CA SER A 513 4.33 -12.59 7.29
C SER A 513 4.76 -11.73 8.49
N TYR A 514 4.34 -10.47 8.59
CA TYR A 514 4.53 -9.64 9.78
C TYR A 514 3.92 -10.30 11.03
N GLY A 515 2.75 -10.93 10.89
CA GLY A 515 2.15 -11.71 11.97
C GLY A 515 2.98 -12.94 12.38
N GLY A 516 3.70 -13.55 11.45
CA GLY A 516 4.70 -14.59 11.73
C GLY A 516 5.89 -14.04 12.51
N PHE A 517 6.38 -12.88 12.14
CA PHE A 517 7.39 -12.13 12.89
C PHE A 517 6.92 -11.82 14.31
N LEU A 518 5.70 -11.30 14.49
CA LEU A 518 5.14 -11.02 15.82
C LEU A 518 4.87 -12.29 16.63
N SER A 519 4.56 -13.42 16.00
CA SER A 519 4.42 -14.70 16.70
C SER A 519 5.74 -15.14 17.34
N LEU A 520 6.86 -14.95 16.62
CA LEU A 520 8.20 -15.19 17.15
C LEU A 520 8.57 -14.19 18.25
N MET A 521 8.31 -12.89 18.03
CA MET A 521 8.55 -11.85 19.04
C MET A 521 7.72 -12.08 20.30
N GLY A 522 6.48 -12.53 20.15
CA GLY A 522 5.61 -12.89 21.28
C GLY A 522 6.22 -13.98 22.15
N LEU A 523 6.73 -15.04 21.53
CA LEU A 523 7.36 -16.15 22.27
C LEU A 523 8.68 -15.74 22.92
N ILE A 524 9.46 -14.84 22.29
CA ILE A 524 10.70 -14.29 22.84
C ILE A 524 10.43 -13.35 24.03
N CYS A 525 9.50 -12.40 23.85
CA CYS A 525 9.27 -11.34 24.83
C CYS A 525 8.34 -11.76 25.96
N LYS A 526 7.40 -12.67 25.70
CA LYS A 526 6.33 -13.08 26.64
C LYS A 526 6.18 -14.61 26.70
N PRO A 527 7.26 -15.39 26.96
CA PRO A 527 7.22 -16.86 26.96
C PRO A 527 6.30 -17.46 28.03
N ASN A 528 5.94 -16.67 29.04
CA ASN A 528 5.01 -17.07 30.11
C ASN A 528 3.54 -16.81 29.73
N VAL A 529 3.27 -15.97 28.73
CA VAL A 529 1.93 -15.71 28.21
C VAL A 529 1.59 -16.69 27.11
N PHE A 530 2.50 -16.84 26.15
CA PHE A 530 2.30 -17.71 24.98
C PHE A 530 2.93 -19.08 25.23
N LYS A 531 2.07 -20.10 25.34
CA LYS A 531 2.51 -21.49 25.50
C LYS A 531 3.18 -22.00 24.24
N ILE A 532 2.64 -21.66 23.05
CA ILE A 532 3.20 -22.00 21.76
C ILE A 532 3.12 -20.81 20.78
N ALA A 533 4.02 -20.79 19.82
CA ALA A 533 3.97 -19.89 18.67
C ALA A 533 3.94 -20.67 17.35
N ILE A 534 3.09 -20.23 16.42
CA ILE A 534 2.99 -20.78 15.07
C ILE A 534 3.29 -19.62 14.11
N ALA A 535 4.48 -19.61 13.53
CA ALA A 535 4.99 -18.52 12.71
C ALA A 535 4.98 -18.90 11.23
N GLY A 536 4.08 -18.29 10.46
CA GLY A 536 3.98 -18.49 9.03
C GLY A 536 4.79 -17.45 8.26
N ALA A 537 5.63 -17.87 7.31
CA ALA A 537 6.46 -17.03 6.44
C ALA A 537 7.06 -15.79 7.17
N PRO A 538 7.76 -15.98 8.32
CA PRO A 538 8.12 -14.87 9.18
C PRO A 538 9.28 -14.05 8.62
N VAL A 539 9.21 -12.72 8.73
CA VAL A 539 10.42 -11.90 8.72
C VAL A 539 11.21 -12.20 10.00
N THR A 540 12.50 -12.44 9.88
CA THR A 540 13.34 -12.85 11.02
C THR A 540 14.56 -11.94 11.23
N VAL A 541 14.94 -11.21 10.19
CA VAL A 541 16.02 -10.22 10.20
C VAL A 541 15.67 -9.10 9.20
N TRP A 542 15.51 -7.89 9.70
CA TRP A 542 15.04 -6.76 8.86
C TRP A 542 16.04 -6.33 7.79
N MET A 543 17.34 -6.54 8.01
CA MET A 543 18.38 -6.29 7.01
C MET A 543 18.24 -7.12 5.72
N ALA A 544 17.47 -8.20 5.74
CA ALA A 544 17.25 -9.06 4.58
C ALA A 544 15.95 -8.77 3.84
N TYR A 545 15.14 -7.85 4.34
CA TYR A 545 13.92 -7.40 3.66
C TYR A 545 14.22 -6.18 2.76
N ASP A 546 13.26 -5.77 1.93
CA ASP A 546 13.50 -4.73 0.93
C ASP A 546 13.62 -3.32 1.51
N THR A 547 14.21 -2.41 0.71
CA THR A 547 14.44 -1.00 1.07
C THR A 547 13.13 -0.24 1.23
N GLY A 548 12.17 -0.43 0.33
CA GLY A 548 10.93 0.37 0.28
C GLY A 548 10.07 0.20 1.52
N TYR A 549 9.91 -1.03 1.99
CA TYR A 549 9.18 -1.35 3.22
C TYR A 549 10.00 -1.02 4.46
N THR A 550 11.17 -1.64 4.57
CA THR A 550 11.93 -1.62 5.82
C THR A 550 12.41 -0.22 6.18
N GLU A 551 12.97 0.51 5.24
CA GLU A 551 13.49 1.85 5.49
C GLU A 551 12.39 2.89 5.75
N ARG A 552 11.18 2.68 5.22
CA ARG A 552 9.99 3.50 5.57
C ARG A 552 9.73 3.49 7.06
N TYR A 553 9.77 2.30 7.68
CA TYR A 553 9.38 2.12 9.07
C TYR A 553 10.56 2.16 10.05
N MET A 554 11.76 1.80 9.61
CA MET A 554 12.94 1.61 10.46
C MET A 554 14.09 2.57 10.16
N ASP A 555 13.94 3.46 9.14
CA ASP A 555 15.06 4.25 8.59
C ASP A 555 16.16 3.35 8.01
N ILE A 556 17.22 3.94 7.44
CA ILE A 556 18.37 3.17 6.98
C ILE A 556 19.16 2.59 8.17
N PRO A 557 19.82 1.42 8.02
CA PRO A 557 20.49 0.75 9.13
C PRO A 557 21.52 1.59 9.87
N GLU A 558 22.23 2.47 9.16
CA GLU A 558 23.24 3.35 9.74
C GLU A 558 22.65 4.34 10.77
N ASN A 559 21.39 4.73 10.58
CA ASN A 559 20.70 5.68 11.46
C ASN A 559 20.00 4.98 12.62
N ASN A 560 19.66 3.70 12.52
CA ASN A 560 18.84 2.98 13.49
C ASN A 560 19.35 1.56 13.80
N GLN A 561 20.64 1.38 13.97
CA GLN A 561 21.24 0.08 14.25
C GLN A 561 20.56 -0.63 15.44
N GLN A 562 20.26 0.10 16.50
CA GLN A 562 19.61 -0.45 17.70
C GLN A 562 18.21 -0.99 17.41
N GLY A 563 17.41 -0.31 16.60
CA GLY A 563 16.06 -0.76 16.22
C GLY A 563 16.12 -2.05 15.37
N TYR A 564 17.06 -2.12 14.43
CA TYR A 564 17.28 -3.33 13.63
C TYR A 564 17.72 -4.52 14.47
N GLU A 565 18.61 -4.32 15.44
CA GLU A 565 19.03 -5.36 16.37
C GLU A 565 17.85 -5.84 17.23
N ALA A 566 17.11 -4.91 17.86
CA ALA A 566 15.99 -5.23 18.74
C ALA A 566 14.84 -5.94 18.02
N GLY A 567 14.54 -5.54 16.76
CA GLY A 567 13.48 -6.10 15.94
C GLY A 567 13.85 -7.37 15.17
N SER A 568 15.13 -7.81 15.16
CA SER A 568 15.55 -8.98 14.39
C SER A 568 15.54 -10.24 15.25
N VAL A 569 14.47 -11.01 15.12
CA VAL A 569 14.21 -12.26 15.88
C VAL A 569 15.40 -13.21 15.89
N ALA A 570 16.03 -13.41 14.72
CA ALA A 570 17.13 -14.35 14.57
C ALA A 570 18.39 -13.99 15.41
N LEU A 571 18.48 -12.74 15.87
CA LEU A 571 19.55 -12.27 16.76
C LEU A 571 19.26 -12.53 18.26
N HIS A 572 18.05 -12.99 18.59
CA HIS A 572 17.59 -13.18 19.98
C HIS A 572 17.09 -14.59 20.25
N VAL A 573 17.50 -15.58 19.47
CA VAL A 573 17.04 -16.98 19.59
C VAL A 573 17.37 -17.60 20.95
N GLU A 574 18.39 -17.10 21.64
CA GLU A 574 18.75 -17.56 22.99
C GLU A 574 17.65 -17.31 24.04
N LYS A 575 16.77 -16.31 23.78
CA LYS A 575 15.62 -15.99 24.64
C LYS A 575 14.43 -16.91 24.43
N LEU A 576 14.42 -17.70 23.35
CA LEU A 576 13.37 -18.68 23.12
C LEU A 576 13.38 -19.78 24.20
N PRO A 577 12.21 -20.35 24.54
CA PRO A 577 12.10 -21.45 25.47
C PRO A 577 12.98 -22.66 25.09
N ASN A 578 13.45 -23.41 26.11
CA ASN A 578 14.22 -24.64 25.90
C ASN A 578 13.31 -25.88 25.84
N GLU A 579 12.05 -25.74 26.22
CA GLU A 579 11.07 -26.81 26.14
C GLU A 579 10.74 -27.17 24.69
N PRO A 580 10.64 -28.47 24.38
CA PRO A 580 10.25 -28.90 23.04
C PRO A 580 8.82 -28.49 22.70
N ASN A 581 8.52 -28.42 21.40
CA ASN A 581 7.16 -28.22 20.86
C ASN A 581 6.51 -26.86 21.23
N ARG A 582 7.35 -25.84 21.46
CA ARG A 582 6.91 -24.46 21.71
C ARG A 582 6.83 -23.63 20.43
N LEU A 583 7.47 -24.05 19.34
CA LEU A 583 7.62 -23.30 18.11
C LEU A 583 7.39 -24.19 16.89
N LEU A 584 6.42 -23.79 16.04
CA LEU A 584 6.21 -24.29 14.69
C LEU A 584 6.44 -23.17 13.67
N ILE A 585 7.28 -23.43 12.68
CA ILE A 585 7.57 -22.53 11.57
C ILE A 585 6.98 -23.15 10.30
N LEU A 586 6.25 -22.33 9.51
CA LEU A 586 5.62 -22.72 8.24
C LEU A 586 6.10 -21.77 7.15
N HIS A 587 6.58 -22.26 6.00
CA HIS A 587 7.07 -21.35 4.95
C HIS A 587 6.97 -21.98 3.55
N GLY A 588 6.56 -21.19 2.56
CA GLY A 588 6.68 -21.51 1.15
C GLY A 588 8.13 -21.42 0.70
N PHE A 589 8.65 -22.44 0.03
CA PHE A 589 10.05 -22.47 -0.37
C PHE A 589 10.38 -21.46 -1.48
N LEU A 590 9.38 -21.12 -2.31
CA LEU A 590 9.50 -20.19 -3.44
C LEU A 590 8.98 -18.79 -3.10
N ASP A 591 8.94 -18.45 -1.81
CA ASP A 591 8.45 -17.15 -1.35
C ASP A 591 9.29 -16.01 -1.98
N GLU A 592 8.62 -15.19 -2.78
CA GLU A 592 9.20 -14.08 -3.54
C GLU A 592 9.22 -12.76 -2.77
N ASN A 593 8.50 -12.71 -1.64
CA ASN A 593 8.35 -11.52 -0.79
C ASN A 593 9.23 -11.65 0.45
N VAL A 594 8.83 -12.51 1.40
CA VAL A 594 9.65 -12.87 2.55
C VAL A 594 10.44 -14.13 2.18
N HIS A 595 11.61 -13.95 1.59
CA HIS A 595 12.40 -15.04 1.05
C HIS A 595 12.65 -16.15 2.08
N PHE A 596 12.68 -17.39 1.62
CA PHE A 596 12.99 -18.56 2.47
C PHE A 596 14.31 -18.40 3.22
N PHE A 597 15.18 -17.47 2.81
CA PHE A 597 16.37 -17.05 3.53
C PHE A 597 16.07 -16.68 4.97
N HIS A 598 14.96 -16.01 5.28
CA HIS A 598 14.57 -15.65 6.64
C HIS A 598 14.42 -16.86 7.55
N THR A 599 13.70 -17.89 7.09
CA THR A 599 13.55 -19.15 7.83
C THR A 599 14.88 -19.92 7.88
N ASN A 600 15.63 -19.99 6.79
CA ASN A 600 16.92 -20.67 6.76
C ASN A 600 17.91 -20.03 7.75
N PHE A 601 17.97 -18.71 7.78
CA PHE A 601 18.83 -17.97 8.72
C PHE A 601 18.41 -18.21 10.19
N LEU A 602 17.10 -18.10 10.48
CA LEU A 602 16.54 -18.38 11.81
C LEU A 602 16.89 -19.80 12.27
N VAL A 603 16.64 -20.79 11.42
CA VAL A 603 16.92 -22.22 11.73
C VAL A 603 18.41 -22.43 12.01
N SER A 604 19.29 -21.80 11.25
CA SER A 604 20.74 -21.84 11.50
C SER A 604 21.11 -21.30 12.90
N GLN A 605 20.47 -20.21 13.34
CA GLN A 605 20.70 -19.67 14.68
C GLN A 605 20.09 -20.57 15.77
N LEU A 606 18.90 -21.13 15.54
CA LEU A 606 18.26 -22.08 16.48
C LEU A 606 19.12 -23.32 16.71
N ILE A 607 19.70 -23.89 15.64
CA ILE A 607 20.62 -25.02 15.74
C ILE A 607 21.86 -24.65 16.56
N ARG A 608 22.49 -23.51 16.29
CA ARG A 608 23.65 -23.03 17.03
C ARG A 608 23.38 -22.81 18.52
N ALA A 609 22.17 -22.31 18.83
CA ALA A 609 21.73 -22.07 20.21
C ALA A 609 21.13 -23.31 20.90
N GLY A 610 21.03 -24.44 20.20
CA GLY A 610 20.42 -25.66 20.73
C GLY A 610 18.94 -25.55 21.06
N LYS A 611 18.21 -24.68 20.35
CA LYS A 611 16.77 -24.41 20.59
C LYS A 611 15.90 -25.39 19.80
N PRO A 612 14.87 -25.99 20.42
CA PRO A 612 13.95 -26.88 19.73
C PRO A 612 12.95 -26.11 18.88
N TYR A 613 12.64 -26.65 17.71
CA TYR A 613 11.63 -26.12 16.78
C TYR A 613 11.03 -27.23 15.93
N GLN A 614 9.87 -26.98 15.33
CA GLN A 614 9.31 -27.77 14.23
C GLN A 614 9.26 -26.89 12.99
N LEU A 615 9.49 -27.47 11.81
CA LEU A 615 9.49 -26.78 10.53
C LEU A 615 8.69 -27.56 9.51
N GLN A 616 7.71 -26.92 8.88
CA GLN A 616 7.01 -27.40 7.71
C GLN A 616 7.31 -26.49 6.51
N ILE A 617 7.87 -27.07 5.46
CA ILE A 617 8.17 -26.39 4.19
C ILE A 617 7.11 -26.80 3.17
N TYR A 618 6.66 -25.84 2.36
CA TYR A 618 5.81 -26.03 1.20
C TYR A 618 6.63 -25.80 -0.07
N PRO A 619 7.13 -26.85 -0.73
CA PRO A 619 8.16 -26.74 -1.78
C PRO A 619 7.74 -25.94 -3.00
N ASN A 620 6.45 -25.96 -3.35
CA ASN A 620 5.90 -25.32 -4.56
C ASN A 620 5.08 -24.06 -4.26
N GLU A 621 5.07 -23.62 -2.99
CA GLU A 621 4.31 -22.43 -2.59
C GLU A 621 5.21 -21.20 -2.51
N ARG A 622 4.60 -20.06 -2.80
CA ARG A 622 5.17 -18.73 -2.67
C ARG A 622 4.79 -18.08 -1.33
N HIS A 623 4.73 -16.74 -1.27
CA HIS A 623 4.36 -16.03 -0.04
C HIS A 623 2.96 -16.39 0.47
N SER A 624 2.04 -16.64 -0.43
CA SER A 624 0.71 -17.16 -0.11
C SER A 624 0.60 -18.63 -0.50
N ILE A 625 0.09 -19.46 0.39
CA ILE A 625 -0.25 -20.85 0.09
C ILE A 625 -1.53 -20.84 -0.73
N ARG A 626 -1.44 -21.23 -2.01
CA ARG A 626 -2.54 -21.13 -2.98
C ARG A 626 -3.03 -22.49 -3.51
N CYS A 627 -2.16 -23.50 -3.57
CA CYS A 627 -2.58 -24.82 -3.98
C CYS A 627 -3.55 -25.43 -2.94
N PRO A 628 -4.72 -25.96 -3.36
CA PRO A 628 -5.71 -26.51 -2.42
C PRO A 628 -5.14 -27.58 -1.49
N GLU A 629 -4.32 -28.48 -2.02
CA GLU A 629 -3.70 -29.57 -1.25
C GLU A 629 -2.72 -29.03 -0.20
N SER A 630 -1.94 -28.01 -0.56
CA SER A 630 -1.05 -27.32 0.39
C SER A 630 -1.83 -26.59 1.45
N GLY A 631 -2.95 -25.96 1.08
CA GLY A 631 -3.85 -25.27 2.01
C GLY A 631 -4.49 -26.21 3.01
N GLU A 632 -5.00 -27.36 2.54
CA GLU A 632 -5.55 -28.40 3.41
C GLU A 632 -4.48 -28.97 4.36
N HIS A 633 -3.31 -29.28 3.84
CA HIS A 633 -2.20 -29.78 4.65
C HIS A 633 -1.75 -28.76 5.71
N TYR A 634 -1.73 -27.46 5.34
CA TYR A 634 -1.45 -26.38 6.28
C TYR A 634 -2.44 -26.35 7.45
N GLU A 635 -3.75 -26.43 7.16
CA GLU A 635 -4.78 -26.46 8.20
C GLU A 635 -4.65 -27.70 9.11
N ILE A 636 -4.40 -28.86 8.55
CA ILE A 636 -4.18 -30.10 9.30
C ILE A 636 -2.94 -29.98 10.21
N THR A 637 -1.84 -29.45 9.68
CA THR A 637 -0.60 -29.28 10.44
C THR A 637 -0.80 -28.31 11.61
N LEU A 638 -1.48 -27.18 11.37
CA LEU A 638 -1.82 -26.20 12.40
C LEU A 638 -2.71 -26.82 13.49
N LEU A 639 -3.79 -27.49 13.10
CA LEU A 639 -4.71 -28.14 14.04
C LEU A 639 -4.02 -29.24 14.86
N HIS A 640 -3.21 -30.08 14.22
CA HIS A 640 -2.44 -31.10 14.91
C HIS A 640 -1.52 -30.50 15.98
N PHE A 641 -0.78 -29.44 15.62
CA PHE A 641 0.13 -28.78 16.55
C PHE A 641 -0.62 -28.14 17.73
N LEU A 642 -1.77 -27.53 17.49
CA LEU A 642 -2.64 -26.99 18.54
C LEU A 642 -3.18 -28.10 19.46
N GLN A 643 -3.66 -29.20 18.91
CA GLN A 643 -4.24 -30.31 19.70
C GLN A 643 -3.22 -31.03 20.58
N GLU A 644 -2.00 -31.20 20.08
CA GLU A 644 -0.96 -31.94 20.81
C GLU A 644 -0.26 -31.09 21.87
N TYR A 645 -0.12 -29.78 21.67
CA TYR A 645 0.80 -28.97 22.47
C TYR A 645 0.16 -27.76 23.16
N LEU A 646 -1.09 -27.40 22.84
CA LEU A 646 -1.81 -26.35 23.53
C LEU A 646 -2.77 -26.91 24.58
#